data_ebb19bdacf43175a8cf670180d80e4ea
#
_entry.id   ebb19bdacf43175a8cf670180d80e4ea
#
_cell.length_a   1.000
_cell.length_b   1.000
_cell.length_c   1.000
_cell.angle_alpha   90.00
_cell.angle_beta   90.00
_cell.angle_gamma   90.00
#
_symmetry.space_group_name_H-M   'P 1'
#
loop_
_entity.id
_entity.type
_entity.pdbx_description
1 polymer ?
#
loop_
_entity_poly.entity_id
_entity_poly.type
_entity_poly.pdbx_seq_one_letter_code
_entity_poly.pdbx_strand_id
1 'polypeptide(L)'
;MIGLGSLTAQSFVKYYNSAIEEKKIFSSADTLKILAVLVDFQEDKYDATIGTGKFGSHYTKAYGDTILDPLPHDANYFSDHLLFAKNYFQKVSRGKINISYKVLPEIITVTKYMRDYVPGYQSKDLTPLGNFAKEVWELADNKFTNIKFSDYNLFVIFHAGVSSGLDYGTFSVSRNMPALYLGLNSFKDIFGNQFSGFSTKSGKIINTIILPETETREISGFNNSTFLNEATINGEIVANIGSYLGLPDLFNTDTGLSAIGRFGLIDGQAIGANYGMFPPEPSAWEKIYMGWDDSKLIGNNLKPNIVTRKTAAIQDTVILKIPINSSEYFLVENRQQDALNDKLKITYKRSGQVLTKIVEKDTSGLFNVNYNSIPGGVVIDVDEYDAAVPGNGLIIWHIDEKIISQNISTNSINNSKNKGVYVEEADGIQDIGIEFESVLGKSIGEGTKEDFWYLGNKAKLYKNQFSSESKPNTNSNNNAKSLITLDQFSPISNKMSFKISYGNDKIKLTSSFDLPVQSLNNSSNIKLIILQGINTLEYFFLYGSYLLKTSSDGKLLFKFDNFGNNSLLSGIMLNGKQYVVSAYTDKLNIYSKDITSGTALDKVISIQMQSKITSNLVITKKIGVLYLTFGTEDGNLIEAEIDKLLQTGKVPIESIKKVSNSAVTQIARPFDDSDGYYSFISNKTFYDSKGNQNQYNVPIIQNILIKNSKNEYLNFVTRAGISPSIFIDIIMNGKVSSTCNIYNALSADKFSISDLYNNGKLYFVNSNYIGVFAYDLNSNQAENFPIKLVNDEFSGQSILLDVDRDGLNEIITVTQQGKLYVFDTKTGRTLNNFPLVTGNFPINSPFLFSEELPTMGPLPVYKPYVATIDANKHLTVWNLAPVQGKVSWNGEYGNATQNSFLALTNSPQADAEYFPLDKTYNWPNPVYSGSTNIRYYVSEDSDIKIKIVDLAGDLVSELNNKARGGFDNETAWDVSKIQSGVYFAYVEAKSVNGKSASKVIKIAVIK
;
A
#
# COMPACT_ATOMS: atom_id res chain seq x y z
N MET A 1 10.09 3.89 49.23
CA MET A 1 9.61 4.30 47.90
C MET A 1 10.79 4.31 46.93
N ILE A 2 11.38 3.18 46.64
CA ILE A 2 12.32 2.97 45.54
C ILE A 2 12.07 1.51 45.14
N GLY A 3 11.52 1.29 44.00
CA GLY A 3 11.42 -0.06 43.46
C GLY A 3 10.08 -0.45 42.84
N LEU A 4 9.35 0.51 42.30
CA LEU A 4 8.41 0.22 41.23
C LEU A 4 9.16 0.65 39.95
N GLY A 5 10.19 -0.13 39.62
CA GLY A 5 10.67 -0.17 38.26
C GLY A 5 9.44 -0.40 37.38
N SER A 6 9.31 0.36 36.31
CA SER A 6 8.31 0.15 35.30
C SER A 6 8.24 -1.35 35.01
N LEU A 7 7.17 -1.98 35.44
CA LEU A 7 6.76 -3.28 34.96
C LEU A 7 6.29 -3.01 33.52
N THR A 8 7.25 -2.70 32.66
CA THR A 8 7.03 -2.87 31.23
C THR A 8 6.79 -4.36 31.09
N ALA A 9 5.57 -4.74 30.79
CA ALA A 9 5.26 -6.06 30.36
C ALA A 9 6.29 -6.39 29.27
N GLN A 10 7.27 -7.23 29.57
CA GLN A 10 8.05 -7.86 28.52
C GLN A 10 7.02 -8.49 27.62
N SER A 11 7.17 -8.31 26.33
CA SER A 11 6.26 -8.82 25.33
C SER A 11 5.77 -10.19 25.74
N PHE A 12 4.48 -10.41 25.67
CA PHE A 12 3.90 -11.74 25.61
C PHE A 12 4.57 -12.46 24.44
N VAL A 13 5.68 -13.11 24.72
CA VAL A 13 6.37 -13.88 23.72
C VAL A 13 5.54 -15.13 23.52
N LYS A 14 4.59 -15.05 22.60
CA LYS A 14 3.93 -16.23 22.08
C LYS A 14 4.96 -16.98 21.24
N TYR A 15 5.81 -17.77 21.91
CA TYR A 15 6.81 -18.62 21.24
C TYR A 15 6.18 -19.67 20.32
N TYR A 16 4.87 -19.76 20.34
CA TYR A 16 4.11 -20.81 19.67
C TYR A 16 3.11 -20.18 18.73
N ASN A 17 3.46 -20.19 17.46
CA ASN A 17 2.54 -19.80 16.40
C ASN A 17 1.47 -20.87 16.23
N SER A 18 0.26 -20.60 16.71
CA SER A 18 -0.89 -21.46 16.42
C SER A 18 -1.37 -21.15 14.99
N ALA A 19 -1.69 -22.19 14.22
CA ALA A 19 -2.31 -22.01 12.91
C ALA A 19 -3.60 -21.17 13.04
N ILE A 20 -3.80 -20.24 12.11
CA ILE A 20 -5.01 -19.43 12.09
C ILE A 20 -6.22 -20.32 11.75
N GLU A 21 -7.33 -20.05 12.42
CA GLU A 21 -8.61 -20.66 12.11
C GLU A 21 -9.41 -19.77 11.16
N GLU A 22 -10.37 -20.37 10.46
CA GLU A 22 -11.29 -19.61 9.64
C GLU A 22 -12.09 -18.61 10.48
N LYS A 23 -12.22 -17.39 9.96
CA LYS A 23 -13.01 -16.33 10.57
C LYS A 23 -14.44 -16.80 10.84
N LYS A 24 -14.89 -16.70 12.07
CA LYS A 24 -16.25 -17.07 12.49
C LYS A 24 -17.16 -15.87 12.45
N ILE A 25 -18.19 -15.94 11.64
CA ILE A 25 -19.22 -14.90 11.54
C ILE A 25 -20.40 -15.32 12.41
N PHE A 26 -20.70 -14.48 13.40
CA PHE A 26 -21.86 -14.65 14.27
C PHE A 26 -22.95 -13.64 13.88
N SER A 27 -24.19 -14.10 13.86
CA SER A 27 -25.36 -13.22 13.84
C SER A 27 -25.74 -12.83 15.28
N SER A 28 -26.53 -11.78 15.46
CA SER A 28 -27.02 -11.39 16.80
C SER A 28 -27.87 -12.45 17.49
N ALA A 29 -28.36 -13.47 16.74
CA ALA A 29 -29.09 -14.60 17.27
C ALA A 29 -28.19 -15.74 17.77
N ASP A 30 -26.90 -15.75 17.35
CA ASP A 30 -25.96 -16.81 17.69
C ASP A 30 -25.35 -16.56 19.06
N THR A 31 -25.11 -17.64 19.79
CA THR A 31 -24.43 -17.59 21.09
C THR A 31 -23.21 -18.48 21.09
N LEU A 32 -22.04 -17.91 21.35
CA LEU A 32 -20.83 -18.68 21.61
C LEU A 32 -20.97 -19.36 22.98
N LYS A 33 -20.98 -20.68 22.99
CA LYS A 33 -21.11 -21.48 24.21
C LYS A 33 -19.77 -22.02 24.64
N ILE A 34 -19.29 -21.59 25.80
CA ILE A 34 -17.98 -21.95 26.36
C ILE A 34 -18.17 -22.98 27.49
N LEU A 35 -17.38 -24.06 27.44
CA LEU A 35 -17.22 -25.00 28.54
C LEU A 35 -15.81 -24.89 29.09
N ALA A 36 -15.66 -24.67 30.39
CA ALA A 36 -14.38 -24.59 31.05
C ALA A 36 -14.20 -25.68 32.11
N VAL A 37 -12.97 -26.20 32.22
CA VAL A 37 -12.56 -27.16 33.23
C VAL A 37 -11.37 -26.59 34.02
N LEU A 38 -11.27 -27.00 35.32
CA LEU A 38 -10.19 -26.67 36.21
C LEU A 38 -9.21 -27.86 36.29
N VAL A 39 -7.93 -27.58 36.09
CA VAL A 39 -6.91 -28.63 35.98
C VAL A 39 -5.72 -28.33 36.87
N ASP A 40 -5.34 -29.30 37.70
CA ASP A 40 -4.08 -29.26 38.45
C ASP A 40 -3.15 -30.41 38.04
N PHE A 41 -1.90 -30.31 38.45
CA PHE A 41 -0.84 -31.25 38.09
C PHE A 41 -0.47 -32.14 39.27
N GLN A 42 0.43 -33.12 39.05
CA GLN A 42 1.11 -33.80 40.16
C GLN A 42 1.91 -32.75 40.93
N GLU A 43 1.89 -32.86 42.25
CA GLU A 43 2.57 -31.91 43.14
C GLU A 43 4.08 -32.05 43.05
N ASP A 44 4.78 -30.95 42.77
CA ASP A 44 6.24 -30.87 42.79
C ASP A 44 6.75 -29.56 43.41
N LYS A 45 8.07 -29.45 43.56
CA LYS A 45 8.76 -28.24 44.04
C LYS A 45 9.88 -27.87 43.07
N TYR A 46 9.59 -27.81 41.81
CA TYR A 46 10.56 -27.50 40.77
C TYR A 46 10.72 -25.98 40.57
N ASP A 47 11.93 -25.48 40.78
CA ASP A 47 12.21 -24.03 40.83
C ASP A 47 11.89 -23.27 39.55
N ALA A 48 11.78 -23.94 38.38
CA ALA A 48 11.42 -23.30 37.12
C ALA A 48 9.89 -23.24 36.85
N THR A 49 9.07 -23.78 37.80
CA THR A 49 7.60 -23.62 37.78
C THR A 49 7.17 -22.87 39.04
N ILE A 50 6.27 -21.92 38.90
CA ILE A 50 5.72 -21.13 40.01
C ILE A 50 4.57 -21.90 40.64
N GLY A 51 4.67 -22.13 41.99
CA GLY A 51 3.73 -22.95 42.72
C GLY A 51 4.11 -24.45 42.71
N THR A 52 3.27 -25.29 43.29
CA THR A 52 3.48 -26.75 43.38
C THR A 52 2.68 -27.53 42.34
N GLY A 53 2.05 -26.87 41.42
CA GLY A 53 1.12 -27.47 40.45
C GLY A 53 -0.32 -27.61 41.00
N LYS A 54 -0.64 -27.07 42.17
CA LYS A 54 -1.97 -27.02 42.77
C LYS A 54 -2.49 -25.59 42.82
N PHE A 55 -3.82 -25.42 42.69
CA PHE A 55 -4.47 -24.11 42.78
C PHE A 55 -4.12 -23.41 44.12
N GLY A 56 -3.82 -22.11 44.04
CA GLY A 56 -3.43 -21.29 45.20
C GLY A 56 -2.03 -21.55 45.73
N SER A 57 -1.25 -22.49 45.19
CA SER A 57 0.05 -22.89 45.74
C SER A 57 1.19 -21.92 45.44
N HIS A 58 0.95 -20.89 44.61
CA HIS A 58 1.97 -19.88 44.25
C HIS A 58 2.07 -18.74 45.27
N TYR A 59 1.22 -18.70 46.28
CA TYR A 59 1.31 -17.73 47.38
C TYR A 59 1.94 -18.39 48.61
N THR A 60 2.91 -17.71 49.24
CA THR A 60 3.54 -18.17 50.46
C THR A 60 2.81 -17.71 51.73
N LYS A 61 1.89 -16.74 51.61
CA LYS A 61 1.07 -16.19 52.69
C LYS A 61 -0.31 -15.77 52.21
N ALA A 62 -1.24 -15.57 53.15
CA ALA A 62 -2.56 -15.03 52.82
C ALA A 62 -2.49 -13.50 52.63
N TYR A 63 -3.00 -13.00 51.47
CA TYR A 63 -3.05 -11.58 51.15
C TYR A 63 -4.42 -10.95 51.38
N GLY A 64 -5.45 -11.76 51.70
CA GLY A 64 -6.83 -11.31 51.88
C GLY A 64 -7.56 -11.07 50.56
N ASP A 65 -8.70 -10.39 50.62
CA ASP A 65 -9.60 -10.17 49.49
C ASP A 65 -9.47 -8.77 48.85
N THR A 66 -8.46 -8.02 49.25
CA THR A 66 -8.21 -6.63 48.76
C THR A 66 -7.18 -6.57 47.66
N ILE A 67 -6.58 -7.69 47.27
CA ILE A 67 -5.68 -7.81 46.11
C ILE A 67 -6.47 -8.06 44.82
N LEU A 68 -5.82 -7.90 43.68
CA LEU A 68 -6.36 -8.40 42.39
C LEU A 68 -6.37 -9.93 42.43
N ASP A 69 -7.46 -10.53 41.94
CA ASP A 69 -7.61 -12.00 41.87
C ASP A 69 -7.35 -12.70 43.22
N PRO A 70 -8.15 -12.40 44.25
CA PRO A 70 -7.95 -13.02 45.58
C PRO A 70 -8.40 -14.48 45.62
N LEU A 71 -7.79 -15.28 46.47
CA LEU A 71 -8.23 -16.65 46.71
C LEU A 71 -9.63 -16.69 47.37
N PRO A 72 -10.41 -17.77 47.20
CA PRO A 72 -10.06 -19.01 46.47
C PRO A 72 -10.27 -18.90 44.95
N HIS A 73 -9.42 -19.55 44.17
CA HIS A 73 -9.56 -19.66 42.70
C HIS A 73 -10.39 -20.91 42.36
N ASP A 74 -11.68 -20.80 42.64
CA ASP A 74 -12.68 -21.84 42.39
C ASP A 74 -13.48 -21.60 41.09
N ALA A 75 -14.48 -22.40 40.81
CA ALA A 75 -15.32 -22.26 39.63
C ALA A 75 -16.05 -20.90 39.53
N ASN A 76 -16.34 -20.24 40.67
CA ASN A 76 -16.95 -18.90 40.65
C ASN A 76 -15.93 -17.86 40.24
N TYR A 77 -14.70 -17.96 40.70
CA TYR A 77 -13.60 -17.10 40.27
C TYR A 77 -13.41 -17.12 38.75
N PHE A 78 -13.30 -18.30 38.13
CA PHE A 78 -13.17 -18.44 36.69
C PHE A 78 -14.46 -18.04 35.92
N SER A 79 -15.62 -18.21 36.52
CA SER A 79 -16.88 -17.74 35.97
C SER A 79 -16.92 -16.21 35.92
N ASP A 80 -16.33 -15.51 36.87
CA ASP A 80 -16.27 -14.05 36.89
C ASP A 80 -15.31 -13.51 35.80
N HIS A 81 -14.21 -14.19 35.54
CA HIS A 81 -13.33 -13.87 34.40
C HIS A 81 -14.01 -14.11 33.05
N LEU A 82 -14.79 -15.19 32.89
CA LEU A 82 -15.57 -15.42 31.68
C LEU A 82 -16.73 -14.42 31.53
N LEU A 83 -17.25 -13.87 32.65
CA LEU A 83 -18.20 -12.76 32.63
C LEU A 83 -17.54 -11.48 32.08
N PHE A 84 -16.29 -11.22 32.44
CA PHE A 84 -15.52 -10.14 31.84
C PHE A 84 -15.42 -10.29 30.33
N ALA A 85 -15.02 -11.46 29.83
CA ALA A 85 -14.91 -11.72 28.39
C ALA A 85 -16.26 -11.56 27.68
N LYS A 86 -17.36 -12.03 28.28
CA LYS A 86 -18.72 -11.81 27.77
C LYS A 86 -19.02 -10.32 27.63
N ASN A 87 -18.78 -9.51 28.66
CA ASN A 87 -19.06 -8.08 28.66
C ASN A 87 -18.17 -7.34 27.64
N TYR A 88 -16.90 -7.72 27.54
CA TYR A 88 -15.95 -7.18 26.56
C TYR A 88 -16.47 -7.40 25.14
N PHE A 89 -16.67 -8.66 24.72
CA PHE A 89 -17.09 -8.96 23.36
C PHE A 89 -18.47 -8.41 23.03
N GLN A 90 -19.39 -8.36 23.96
CA GLN A 90 -20.69 -7.73 23.76
C GLN A 90 -20.55 -6.23 23.41
N LYS A 91 -19.65 -5.50 24.06
CA LYS A 91 -19.39 -4.09 23.80
C LYS A 91 -18.60 -3.88 22.50
N VAL A 92 -17.45 -4.54 22.35
CA VAL A 92 -16.57 -4.30 21.18
C VAL A 92 -17.14 -4.82 19.86
N SER A 93 -18.07 -5.80 19.89
CA SER A 93 -18.76 -6.28 18.70
C SER A 93 -20.11 -5.59 18.42
N ARG A 94 -20.48 -4.58 19.22
CA ARG A 94 -21.82 -3.95 19.18
C ARG A 94 -22.97 -4.98 19.31
N GLY A 95 -22.78 -5.96 20.19
CA GLY A 95 -23.77 -7.00 20.45
C GLY A 95 -23.83 -8.10 19.41
N LYS A 96 -22.92 -8.14 18.41
CA LYS A 96 -22.85 -9.24 17.43
C LYS A 96 -22.35 -10.54 18.05
N ILE A 97 -21.47 -10.45 19.06
CA ILE A 97 -20.97 -11.62 19.81
C ILE A 97 -21.68 -11.70 21.15
N ASN A 98 -22.43 -12.75 21.35
CA ASN A 98 -23.06 -13.10 22.63
C ASN A 98 -22.40 -14.37 23.17
N ILE A 99 -22.00 -14.37 24.45
CA ILE A 99 -21.29 -15.49 25.11
C ILE A 99 -22.15 -16.06 26.23
N SER A 100 -22.26 -17.38 26.27
CA SER A 100 -22.70 -18.14 27.43
C SER A 100 -21.59 -19.11 27.84
N TYR A 101 -21.46 -19.36 29.11
CA TYR A 101 -20.35 -20.19 29.62
C TYR A 101 -20.78 -21.04 30.78
N LYS A 102 -20.06 -22.14 31.00
CA LYS A 102 -20.18 -23.01 32.15
C LYS A 102 -18.77 -23.43 32.60
N VAL A 103 -18.46 -23.24 33.87
CA VAL A 103 -17.24 -23.73 34.52
C VAL A 103 -17.61 -24.95 35.34
N LEU A 104 -16.91 -26.06 35.12
CA LEU A 104 -17.12 -27.28 35.88
C LEU A 104 -16.39 -27.18 37.21
N PRO A 105 -17.08 -27.45 38.38
CA PRO A 105 -16.58 -27.05 39.67
C PRO A 105 -15.51 -28.01 40.24
N GLU A 106 -15.38 -29.20 39.67
CA GLU A 106 -14.45 -30.21 40.21
C GLU A 106 -13.13 -30.19 39.44
N ILE A 107 -12.02 -30.13 40.17
CA ILE A 107 -10.67 -30.10 39.62
C ILE A 107 -10.34 -31.46 39.00
N ILE A 108 -9.74 -31.47 37.83
CA ILE A 108 -9.14 -32.63 37.17
C ILE A 108 -7.65 -32.60 37.48
N THR A 109 -7.12 -33.70 38.02
CA THR A 109 -5.69 -33.85 38.23
C THR A 109 -5.08 -34.69 37.10
N VAL A 110 -4.15 -34.13 36.35
CA VAL A 110 -3.44 -34.83 35.25
C VAL A 110 -2.32 -35.69 35.83
N THR A 111 -1.80 -36.64 35.04
CA THR A 111 -0.88 -37.69 35.52
C THR A 111 0.57 -37.27 35.66
N LYS A 112 0.96 -36.11 35.12
CA LYS A 112 2.34 -35.61 35.10
C LYS A 112 2.49 -34.27 35.81
N TYR A 113 3.73 -33.81 35.97
CA TYR A 113 4.06 -32.49 36.48
C TYR A 113 3.82 -31.44 35.37
N MET A 114 3.59 -30.19 35.75
CA MET A 114 3.40 -29.08 34.78
C MET A 114 4.53 -29.03 33.73
N ARG A 115 5.78 -29.09 34.18
CA ARG A 115 6.97 -29.03 33.32
C ARG A 115 7.04 -30.07 32.20
N ASP A 116 6.35 -31.23 32.39
CA ASP A 116 6.36 -32.31 31.40
C ASP A 116 5.42 -32.09 30.24
N TYR A 117 4.51 -31.12 30.35
CA TYR A 117 3.59 -30.70 29.29
C TYR A 117 4.05 -29.42 28.57
N VAL A 118 5.10 -28.76 29.06
CA VAL A 118 5.60 -27.53 28.47
C VAL A 118 6.61 -27.83 27.36
N PRO A 119 6.47 -27.27 26.17
CA PRO A 119 7.48 -27.40 25.11
C PRO A 119 8.86 -26.97 25.55
N GLY A 120 9.91 -27.52 24.94
CA GLY A 120 11.29 -27.10 25.20
C GLY A 120 11.50 -25.62 24.91
N TYR A 121 12.47 -25.00 25.55
CA TYR A 121 12.82 -23.60 25.32
C TYR A 121 13.07 -23.34 23.83
N GLN A 122 12.41 -22.33 23.27
CA GLN A 122 12.42 -21.98 21.84
C GLN A 122 11.95 -23.10 20.88
N SER A 123 11.33 -24.15 21.38
CA SER A 123 10.78 -25.22 20.54
C SER A 123 9.47 -24.77 19.92
N LYS A 124 9.32 -25.01 18.62
CA LYS A 124 8.04 -24.85 17.90
C LYS A 124 7.15 -26.10 17.98
N ASP A 125 7.59 -27.16 18.65
CA ASP A 125 6.83 -28.38 18.81
C ASP A 125 5.76 -28.26 19.88
N LEU A 126 4.50 -28.20 19.48
CA LEU A 126 3.33 -28.10 20.34
C LEU A 126 2.81 -29.47 20.82
N THR A 127 3.48 -30.58 20.48
CA THR A 127 3.06 -31.93 20.85
C THR A 127 2.83 -32.09 22.37
N PRO A 128 3.67 -31.53 23.25
CA PRO A 128 3.41 -31.63 24.70
C PRO A 128 2.07 -30.98 25.10
N LEU A 129 1.74 -29.82 24.54
CA LEU A 129 0.48 -29.12 24.83
C LEU A 129 -0.72 -29.85 24.23
N GLY A 130 -0.59 -30.42 23.02
CA GLY A 130 -1.64 -31.25 22.42
C GLY A 130 -1.91 -32.50 23.27
N ASN A 131 -0.89 -33.15 23.79
CA ASN A 131 -1.03 -34.30 24.71
C ASN A 131 -1.68 -33.90 26.03
N PHE A 132 -1.34 -32.72 26.56
CA PHE A 132 -2.01 -32.16 27.73
C PHE A 132 -3.52 -31.98 27.46
N ALA A 133 -3.86 -31.31 26.39
CA ALA A 133 -5.26 -31.09 26.01
C ALA A 133 -6.02 -32.42 25.84
N LYS A 134 -5.39 -33.41 25.19
CA LYS A 134 -5.97 -34.73 25.01
C LYS A 134 -6.27 -35.40 26.35
N GLU A 135 -5.31 -35.46 27.25
CA GLU A 135 -5.47 -36.08 28.55
C GLU A 135 -6.55 -35.39 29.40
N VAL A 136 -6.58 -34.05 29.38
CA VAL A 136 -7.58 -33.28 30.12
C VAL A 136 -8.99 -33.59 29.62
N TRP A 137 -9.22 -33.60 28.31
CA TRP A 137 -10.57 -33.83 27.76
C TRP A 137 -11.02 -35.29 27.86
N GLU A 138 -10.08 -36.26 27.85
CA GLU A 138 -10.38 -37.66 28.14
C GLU A 138 -10.78 -37.86 29.63
N LEU A 139 -10.08 -37.21 30.56
CA LEU A 139 -10.42 -37.24 31.98
C LEU A 139 -11.74 -36.51 32.27
N ALA A 140 -11.99 -35.37 31.58
CA ALA A 140 -13.25 -34.61 31.67
C ALA A 140 -14.45 -35.44 31.21
N ASP A 141 -14.37 -36.14 30.07
CA ASP A 141 -15.45 -37.00 29.56
C ASP A 141 -15.75 -38.18 30.50
N ASN A 142 -14.74 -38.71 31.15
CA ASN A 142 -14.92 -39.78 32.12
C ASN A 142 -15.52 -39.30 33.45
N LYS A 143 -15.14 -38.12 33.90
CA LYS A 143 -15.55 -37.55 35.20
C LYS A 143 -16.94 -36.91 35.13
N PHE A 144 -17.23 -36.14 34.09
CA PHE A 144 -18.46 -35.35 33.98
C PHE A 144 -19.49 -35.98 33.04
N THR A 145 -20.01 -37.11 33.45
CA THR A 145 -20.94 -37.95 32.66
C THR A 145 -22.25 -37.26 32.26
N ASN A 146 -22.62 -36.19 32.98
CA ASN A 146 -23.84 -35.41 32.73
C ASN A 146 -23.62 -34.22 31.76
N ILE A 147 -22.40 -34.04 31.27
CA ILE A 147 -22.07 -32.98 30.33
C ILE A 147 -22.17 -33.49 28.90
N LYS A 148 -22.92 -32.75 28.08
CA LYS A 148 -23.01 -33.00 26.65
C LYS A 148 -22.05 -32.03 25.94
N PHE A 149 -20.83 -32.49 25.61
CA PHE A 149 -19.80 -31.66 25.00
C PHE A 149 -20.21 -31.07 23.65
N SER A 150 -21.06 -31.78 22.89
CA SER A 150 -21.60 -31.26 21.62
C SER A 150 -22.47 -29.98 21.76
N ASP A 151 -22.89 -29.62 22.95
CA ASP A 151 -23.65 -28.38 23.20
C ASP A 151 -22.78 -27.11 23.27
N TYR A 152 -21.46 -27.26 23.24
CA TYR A 152 -20.48 -26.19 23.38
C TYR A 152 -19.66 -26.00 22.08
N ASN A 153 -19.21 -24.78 21.87
CA ASN A 153 -18.45 -24.40 20.68
C ASN A 153 -16.96 -24.22 21.01
N LEU A 154 -16.64 -23.74 22.20
CA LEU A 154 -15.31 -23.41 22.65
C LEU A 154 -15.04 -24.08 24.01
N PHE A 155 -13.85 -24.63 24.14
CA PHE A 155 -13.42 -25.39 25.29
C PHE A 155 -12.22 -24.71 25.97
N VAL A 156 -12.27 -24.50 27.28
CA VAL A 156 -11.25 -23.78 28.04
C VAL A 156 -10.72 -24.68 29.16
N ILE A 157 -9.40 -24.70 29.29
CA ILE A 157 -8.68 -25.33 30.39
C ILE A 157 -8.05 -24.21 31.22
N PHE A 158 -8.51 -24.02 32.44
CA PHE A 158 -7.79 -23.24 33.44
C PHE A 158 -6.89 -24.13 34.25
N HIS A 159 -5.57 -23.93 34.19
CA HIS A 159 -4.59 -24.76 34.90
C HIS A 159 -4.04 -24.02 36.11
N ALA A 160 -3.67 -24.77 37.16
CA ALA A 160 -3.05 -24.24 38.36
C ALA A 160 -1.74 -23.51 38.06
N GLY A 161 -1.45 -22.43 38.77
CA GLY A 161 -0.25 -21.63 38.65
C GLY A 161 -0.37 -20.50 37.58
N VAL A 162 0.75 -19.92 37.20
CA VAL A 162 0.84 -18.76 36.28
C VAL A 162 1.26 -19.18 34.86
N SER A 163 1.07 -18.28 33.86
CA SER A 163 1.58 -18.56 32.52
C SER A 163 3.08 -18.30 32.38
N SER A 164 3.63 -18.77 31.24
CA SER A 164 5.00 -18.45 30.82
C SER A 164 5.11 -17.12 30.10
N GLY A 165 3.99 -16.45 29.84
CA GLY A 165 3.91 -15.26 29.00
C GLY A 165 4.44 -13.98 29.63
N LEU A 166 4.43 -13.90 30.98
CA LEU A 166 4.96 -12.75 31.71
C LEU A 166 6.28 -13.12 32.41
N ASP A 167 7.38 -13.14 31.66
CA ASP A 167 8.71 -13.33 32.23
C ASP A 167 9.29 -11.98 32.66
N TYR A 168 9.37 -11.73 33.96
CA TYR A 168 9.91 -10.51 34.57
C TYR A 168 11.45 -10.50 34.65
N GLY A 169 12.13 -11.13 33.69
CA GLY A 169 13.61 -11.09 33.66
C GLY A 169 14.30 -11.90 34.75
N THR A 170 13.64 -12.92 35.28
CA THR A 170 14.29 -13.90 36.13
C THR A 170 15.21 -14.80 35.32
N PHE A 171 16.41 -15.05 35.81
CA PHE A 171 17.50 -15.76 35.10
C PHE A 171 17.23 -17.24 34.79
N SER A 172 16.05 -17.77 35.08
CA SER A 172 15.69 -19.16 34.83
C SER A 172 14.69 -19.27 33.70
N VAL A 173 14.91 -20.20 32.78
CA VAL A 173 13.94 -20.58 31.76
C VAL A 173 12.67 -21.06 32.44
N SER A 174 11.59 -20.31 32.29
CA SER A 174 10.28 -20.68 32.82
C SER A 174 9.80 -22.00 32.23
N ARG A 175 9.28 -22.87 33.07
CA ARG A 175 8.61 -24.11 32.70
C ARG A 175 7.13 -24.08 33.07
N ASN A 176 6.57 -22.87 33.20
CA ASN A 176 5.14 -22.66 33.32
C ASN A 176 4.45 -22.91 31.97
N MET A 177 3.19 -23.28 31.99
CA MET A 177 2.39 -23.51 30.81
C MET A 177 2.18 -22.19 30.05
N PRO A 178 2.20 -22.16 28.71
CA PRO A 178 1.83 -20.97 27.97
C PRO A 178 0.30 -20.79 27.91
N ALA A 179 -0.15 -19.53 27.87
CA ALA A 179 -1.54 -19.20 27.55
C ALA A 179 -1.71 -19.14 26.03
N LEU A 180 -2.53 -20.02 25.45
CA LEU A 180 -2.73 -20.05 24.00
C LEU A 180 -4.04 -20.76 23.58
N TYR A 181 -4.48 -20.45 22.36
CA TYR A 181 -5.54 -21.16 21.67
C TYR A 181 -4.97 -22.22 20.73
N LEU A 182 -5.52 -23.43 20.79
CA LEU A 182 -5.25 -24.55 19.88
C LEU A 182 -6.57 -24.91 19.16
N GLY A 183 -6.60 -24.71 17.86
CA GLY A 183 -7.71 -25.11 17.01
C GLY A 183 -7.49 -26.42 16.27
N LEU A 184 -8.41 -26.76 15.38
CA LEU A 184 -8.34 -28.01 14.62
C LEU A 184 -7.06 -28.08 13.75
N ASN A 185 -6.65 -26.94 13.17
CA ASN A 185 -5.44 -26.87 12.36
C ASN A 185 -4.19 -27.12 13.22
N SER A 186 -4.09 -26.49 14.38
CA SER A 186 -2.99 -26.76 15.33
C SER A 186 -2.95 -28.24 15.76
N PHE A 187 -4.10 -28.85 16.02
CA PHE A 187 -4.14 -30.27 16.34
C PHE A 187 -3.80 -31.19 15.17
N LYS A 188 -4.11 -30.80 13.93
CA LYS A 188 -3.65 -31.54 12.74
C LYS A 188 -2.14 -31.48 12.56
N ASP A 189 -1.53 -30.34 12.86
CA ASP A 189 -0.07 -30.19 12.86
C ASP A 189 0.59 -31.11 13.91
N ILE A 190 -0.03 -31.25 15.08
CA ILE A 190 0.45 -32.09 16.18
C ILE A 190 0.20 -33.58 15.93
N PHE A 191 -1.02 -33.95 15.56
CA PHE A 191 -1.46 -35.34 15.49
C PHE A 191 -1.58 -35.91 14.08
N GLY A 192 -1.29 -35.09 13.06
CA GLY A 192 -1.38 -35.48 11.64
C GLY A 192 -2.71 -35.06 10.99
N ASN A 193 -2.71 -34.93 9.67
CA ASN A 193 -3.82 -34.37 8.87
C ASN A 193 -5.15 -35.13 9.02
N GLN A 194 -5.12 -36.37 9.48
CA GLN A 194 -6.33 -37.20 9.70
C GLN A 194 -7.02 -36.90 11.04
N PHE A 195 -6.40 -36.10 11.90
CA PHE A 195 -7.01 -35.73 13.17
C PHE A 195 -8.30 -34.94 12.95
N SER A 196 -9.37 -35.34 13.62
CA SER A 196 -10.70 -34.78 13.47
C SER A 196 -11.36 -34.40 14.81
N GLY A 197 -10.58 -34.33 15.86
CA GLY A 197 -10.97 -33.98 17.22
C GLY A 197 -10.84 -35.13 18.24
N PHE A 198 -10.74 -34.76 19.50
CA PHE A 198 -10.76 -35.71 20.62
C PHE A 198 -12.18 -36.28 20.77
N SER A 199 -12.34 -37.58 20.71
CA SER A 199 -13.63 -38.24 20.82
C SER A 199 -14.12 -38.23 22.26
N THR A 200 -15.38 -37.83 22.48
CA THR A 200 -16.10 -37.90 23.76
C THR A 200 -17.38 -38.70 23.59
N LYS A 201 -18.05 -39.01 24.68
CA LYS A 201 -19.34 -39.73 24.67
C LYS A 201 -20.43 -38.98 23.91
N SER A 202 -20.31 -37.68 23.73
CA SER A 202 -21.35 -36.81 23.16
C SER A 202 -20.88 -35.95 21.97
N GLY A 203 -19.73 -36.28 21.35
CA GLY A 203 -19.23 -35.53 20.20
C GLY A 203 -17.72 -35.48 20.17
N LYS A 204 -17.17 -34.51 19.42
CA LYS A 204 -15.73 -34.31 19.29
C LYS A 204 -15.34 -32.91 19.78
N ILE A 205 -14.22 -32.81 20.46
CA ILE A 205 -13.59 -31.55 20.84
C ILE A 205 -12.50 -31.24 19.81
N ILE A 206 -12.66 -30.12 19.09
CA ILE A 206 -11.77 -29.72 17.99
C ILE A 206 -10.95 -28.49 18.28
N ASN A 207 -11.11 -27.91 19.46
CA ASN A 207 -10.39 -26.71 19.86
C ASN A 207 -10.25 -26.67 21.39
N THR A 208 -9.27 -25.92 21.89
CA THR A 208 -9.16 -25.61 23.31
C THR A 208 -8.34 -24.32 23.51
N ILE A 209 -8.68 -23.58 24.57
CA ILE A 209 -7.82 -22.53 25.10
C ILE A 209 -7.18 -23.08 26.39
N ILE A 210 -5.87 -22.90 26.53
CA ILE A 210 -5.13 -23.21 27.76
C ILE A 210 -4.83 -21.87 28.40
N LEU A 211 -5.21 -21.69 29.67
CA LEU A 211 -5.06 -20.46 30.44
C LEU A 211 -4.56 -20.76 31.86
N PRO A 212 -3.77 -19.85 32.46
CA PRO A 212 -3.34 -19.98 33.82
C PRO A 212 -4.45 -19.72 34.85
N GLU A 213 -4.19 -20.05 36.07
CA GLU A 213 -5.00 -19.71 37.23
C GLU A 213 -5.06 -18.19 37.45
N THR A 214 -3.92 -17.53 37.37
CA THR A 214 -3.70 -16.10 37.56
C THR A 214 -2.36 -15.69 36.97
N GLU A 215 -2.12 -14.38 36.82
CA GLU A 215 -0.78 -13.85 36.57
C GLU A 215 -0.17 -13.14 37.80
N THR A 216 -0.91 -13.06 38.89
CA THR A 216 -0.40 -12.56 40.17
C THR A 216 0.64 -13.52 40.75
N ARG A 217 1.79 -13.00 41.12
CA ARG A 217 2.91 -13.81 41.66
C ARG A 217 3.74 -13.05 42.66
N GLU A 218 4.38 -13.81 43.55
CA GLU A 218 5.36 -13.27 44.48
C GLU A 218 6.71 -13.08 43.78
N ILE A 219 7.30 -11.90 43.94
CA ILE A 219 8.62 -11.56 43.42
C ILE A 219 9.57 -11.27 44.56
N SER A 220 10.77 -11.85 44.50
CA SER A 220 11.84 -11.56 45.45
C SER A 220 12.46 -10.20 45.14
N GLY A 221 12.38 -9.28 46.08
CA GLY A 221 13.03 -7.99 46.06
C GLY A 221 14.42 -7.97 46.65
N PHE A 222 15.04 -6.81 46.72
CA PHE A 222 16.30 -6.60 47.41
C PHE A 222 16.17 -6.99 48.89
N ASN A 223 17.21 -7.57 49.48
CA ASN A 223 17.28 -8.05 50.86
C ASN A 223 16.32 -9.21 51.22
N ASN A 224 16.03 -10.11 50.27
CA ASN A 224 15.09 -11.23 50.46
C ASN A 224 13.68 -10.81 50.89
N SER A 225 13.28 -9.57 50.65
CA SER A 225 11.88 -9.16 50.80
C SER A 225 11.06 -9.78 49.68
N THR A 226 9.85 -10.25 49.99
CA THR A 226 8.89 -10.74 49.00
C THR A 226 7.76 -9.73 48.86
N PHE A 227 7.47 -9.30 47.65
CA PHE A 227 6.31 -8.47 47.35
C PHE A 227 5.42 -9.15 46.31
N LEU A 228 4.15 -8.84 46.37
CA LEU A 228 3.17 -9.34 45.39
C LEU A 228 3.16 -8.44 44.16
N ASN A 229 3.37 -9.06 42.99
CA ASN A 229 3.14 -8.44 41.71
C ASN A 229 1.75 -8.88 41.20
N GLU A 230 0.82 -7.96 41.27
CA GLU A 230 -0.59 -8.24 40.98
C GLU A 230 -0.85 -8.05 39.47
N ALA A 231 -1.33 -9.12 38.82
CA ALA A 231 -1.76 -9.12 37.42
C ALA A 231 -2.85 -10.18 37.23
N THR A 232 -3.78 -9.91 36.33
CA THR A 232 -4.96 -10.76 36.07
C THR A 232 -4.96 -11.32 34.64
N ILE A 233 -5.80 -12.33 34.41
CA ILE A 233 -5.87 -13.12 33.15
C ILE A 233 -6.89 -12.59 32.14
N ASN A 234 -7.60 -11.50 32.43
CA ASN A 234 -8.68 -11.00 31.56
C ASN A 234 -8.22 -10.70 30.13
N GLY A 235 -7.06 -10.06 29.97
CA GLY A 235 -6.47 -9.78 28.65
C GLY A 235 -6.17 -11.05 27.87
N GLU A 236 -5.59 -12.07 28.53
CA GLU A 236 -5.29 -13.37 27.92
C GLU A 236 -6.55 -14.12 27.46
N ILE A 237 -7.59 -14.11 28.29
CA ILE A 237 -8.89 -14.74 27.96
C ILE A 237 -9.45 -14.10 26.71
N VAL A 238 -9.51 -12.78 26.68
CA VAL A 238 -10.09 -12.03 25.55
C VAL A 238 -9.28 -12.25 24.28
N ALA A 239 -7.96 -12.17 24.33
CA ALA A 239 -7.11 -12.38 23.16
C ALA A 239 -7.26 -13.80 22.60
N ASN A 240 -7.27 -14.84 23.45
CA ASN A 240 -7.42 -16.21 23.00
C ASN A 240 -8.84 -16.54 22.46
N ILE A 241 -9.89 -15.91 23.02
CA ILE A 241 -11.22 -15.95 22.41
C ILE A 241 -11.20 -15.22 21.06
N GLY A 242 -10.47 -14.11 20.92
CA GLY A 242 -10.24 -13.43 19.64
C GLY A 242 -9.60 -14.35 18.60
N SER A 243 -8.57 -15.11 18.98
CA SER A 243 -7.93 -16.11 18.11
C SER A 243 -8.92 -17.23 17.71
N TYR A 244 -9.76 -17.71 18.66
CA TYR A 244 -10.85 -18.64 18.32
C TYR A 244 -11.84 -18.06 17.31
N LEU A 245 -12.16 -16.76 17.38
CA LEU A 245 -13.05 -16.08 16.45
C LEU A 245 -12.40 -15.88 15.07
N GLY A 246 -11.11 -16.10 14.94
CA GLY A 246 -10.32 -16.01 13.70
C GLY A 246 -9.58 -14.68 13.53
N LEU A 247 -9.38 -13.91 14.60
CA LEU A 247 -8.45 -12.78 14.57
C LEU A 247 -7.01 -13.29 14.43
N PRO A 248 -6.24 -12.80 13.45
CA PRO A 248 -4.83 -13.14 13.32
C PRO A 248 -3.99 -12.38 14.34
N ASP A 249 -2.81 -12.92 14.64
CA ASP A 249 -1.81 -12.25 15.45
C ASP A 249 -1.27 -11.03 14.71
N LEU A 250 -1.21 -9.87 15.37
CA LEU A 250 -0.70 -8.61 14.80
C LEU A 250 0.67 -8.21 15.36
N PHE A 251 1.28 -9.03 16.17
CA PHE A 251 2.69 -8.94 16.53
C PHE A 251 3.57 -9.77 15.57
N ASN A 252 4.88 -9.62 15.66
CA ASN A 252 5.80 -10.47 14.90
C ASN A 252 5.83 -11.89 15.52
N THR A 253 5.22 -12.86 14.85
CA THR A 253 5.07 -14.23 15.36
C THR A 253 6.36 -15.05 15.33
N ASP A 254 7.43 -14.60 14.65
CA ASP A 254 8.74 -15.24 14.69
C ASP A 254 9.56 -14.82 15.91
N THR A 255 9.43 -13.56 16.33
CA THR A 255 10.23 -12.98 17.41
C THR A 255 9.44 -12.72 18.69
N GLY A 256 8.11 -12.68 18.62
CA GLY A 256 7.23 -12.26 19.71
C GLY A 256 7.19 -10.76 19.95
N LEU A 257 7.92 -9.96 19.15
CA LEU A 257 7.95 -8.51 19.32
C LEU A 257 6.64 -7.87 18.90
N SER A 258 6.21 -6.87 19.65
CA SER A 258 5.05 -6.05 19.33
C SER A 258 5.17 -5.43 17.93
N ALA A 259 4.04 -5.18 17.29
CA ALA A 259 4.00 -4.49 15.99
C ALA A 259 2.93 -3.41 15.92
N ILE A 260 1.91 -3.46 16.78
CA ILE A 260 0.86 -2.46 16.90
C ILE A 260 0.71 -1.88 18.31
N GLY A 261 1.54 -2.32 19.27
CA GLY A 261 1.54 -1.80 20.63
C GLY A 261 0.21 -2.01 21.36
N ARG A 262 -0.14 -1.04 22.20
CA ARG A 262 -1.42 -1.02 22.94
C ARG A 262 -2.58 -0.39 22.17
N PHE A 263 -2.55 -0.45 20.82
CA PHE A 263 -3.59 0.18 19.98
C PHE A 263 -4.61 -0.80 19.42
N GLY A 264 -4.39 -2.11 19.53
CA GLY A 264 -5.31 -3.16 19.10
C GLY A 264 -5.44 -4.25 20.13
N LEU A 265 -6.16 -5.35 19.81
CA LEU A 265 -6.38 -6.44 20.74
C LEU A 265 -5.29 -7.53 20.69
N ILE A 266 -4.95 -7.96 19.48
CA ILE A 266 -4.09 -9.14 19.30
C ILE A 266 -2.62 -8.72 19.15
N ASP A 267 -2.11 -8.07 20.20
CA ASP A 267 -0.69 -7.78 20.40
C ASP A 267 -0.37 -7.97 21.89
N GLY A 268 0.81 -8.49 22.20
CA GLY A 268 1.20 -8.80 23.58
C GLY A 268 1.16 -7.61 24.53
N GLN A 269 1.45 -6.42 24.04
CA GLN A 269 1.41 -5.20 24.86
C GLN A 269 -0.02 -4.79 25.22
N ALA A 270 -1.00 -5.05 24.33
CA ALA A 270 -2.40 -4.80 24.62
C ALA A 270 -2.96 -5.80 25.64
N ILE A 271 -2.57 -7.07 25.54
CA ILE A 271 -3.01 -8.14 26.44
C ILE A 271 -2.59 -7.85 27.89
N GLY A 272 -1.35 -7.38 28.08
CA GLY A 272 -0.80 -7.01 29.39
C GLY A 272 -1.22 -5.63 29.91
N ALA A 273 -1.96 -4.85 29.13
CA ALA A 273 -2.34 -3.50 29.51
C ALA A 273 -3.07 -3.44 30.86
N ASN A 274 -2.75 -2.43 31.67
CA ASN A 274 -3.35 -2.23 32.98
C ASN A 274 -3.25 -3.48 33.88
N TYR A 275 -2.11 -4.15 33.91
CA TYR A 275 -1.89 -5.38 34.66
C TYR A 275 -2.79 -6.56 34.23
N GLY A 276 -3.13 -6.62 32.95
CA GLY A 276 -4.01 -7.64 32.39
C GLY A 276 -5.50 -7.48 32.72
N MET A 277 -5.88 -6.43 33.47
CA MET A 277 -7.28 -6.21 33.90
C MET A 277 -8.22 -6.04 32.72
N PHE A 278 -7.81 -5.28 31.71
CA PHE A 278 -8.56 -5.11 30.47
C PHE A 278 -7.67 -4.62 29.35
N PRO A 279 -7.77 -5.24 28.17
CA PRO A 279 -7.15 -4.72 26.95
C PRO A 279 -7.95 -3.55 26.38
N PRO A 280 -7.37 -2.77 25.45
CA PRO A 280 -8.12 -1.76 24.69
C PRO A 280 -9.19 -2.41 23.79
N GLU A 281 -10.03 -1.59 23.17
CA GLU A 281 -10.82 -2.04 22.02
C GLU A 281 -9.91 -2.54 20.89
N PRO A 282 -10.37 -3.48 20.06
CA PRO A 282 -9.64 -3.88 18.85
C PRO A 282 -9.32 -2.68 17.96
N SER A 283 -8.25 -2.78 17.17
CA SER A 283 -7.89 -1.78 16.16
C SER A 283 -8.98 -1.57 15.14
N ALA A 284 -8.92 -0.45 14.40
CA ALA A 284 -9.85 -0.20 13.31
C ALA A 284 -9.88 -1.36 12.28
N TRP A 285 -8.71 -1.93 11.97
CA TRP A 285 -8.63 -3.06 11.04
C TRP A 285 -9.27 -4.33 11.62
N GLU A 286 -8.99 -4.69 12.88
CA GLU A 286 -9.59 -5.87 13.53
C GLU A 286 -11.13 -5.75 13.57
N LYS A 287 -11.66 -4.57 13.89
CA LYS A 287 -13.12 -4.31 13.91
C LYS A 287 -13.75 -4.49 12.51
N ILE A 288 -13.11 -3.97 11.46
CA ILE A 288 -13.55 -4.12 10.07
C ILE A 288 -13.39 -5.58 9.63
N TYR A 289 -12.25 -6.20 9.90
CA TYR A 289 -11.98 -7.59 9.56
C TYR A 289 -13.05 -8.51 10.16
N MET A 290 -13.43 -8.33 11.41
CA MET A 290 -14.47 -9.10 12.06
C MET A 290 -15.90 -8.70 11.64
N GLY A 291 -16.07 -7.61 10.91
CA GLY A 291 -17.39 -7.08 10.55
C GLY A 291 -18.12 -6.46 11.75
N TRP A 292 -17.41 -6.02 12.78
CA TRP A 292 -17.99 -5.35 13.93
C TRP A 292 -18.26 -3.87 13.70
N ASP A 293 -17.44 -3.25 12.85
CA ASP A 293 -17.63 -1.90 12.34
C ASP A 293 -17.33 -1.84 10.83
N ASP A 294 -17.82 -0.79 10.19
CA ASP A 294 -17.56 -0.50 8.78
C ASP A 294 -16.70 0.76 8.67
N SER A 295 -15.85 0.81 7.65
CA SER A 295 -15.14 2.03 7.30
C SER A 295 -15.95 2.85 6.29
N LYS A 296 -15.92 4.17 6.46
CA LYS A 296 -16.45 5.10 5.47
C LYS A 296 -15.33 5.54 4.53
N LEU A 297 -15.52 5.28 3.24
CA LEU A 297 -14.58 5.76 2.24
C LEU A 297 -14.58 7.28 2.19
N ILE A 298 -13.38 7.90 2.09
CA ILE A 298 -13.29 9.34 1.86
C ILE A 298 -13.99 9.71 0.56
N GLY A 299 -14.90 10.66 0.64
CA GLY A 299 -15.61 11.22 -0.52
C GLY A 299 -15.11 12.62 -0.84
N ASN A 300 -16.00 13.46 -1.38
CA ASN A 300 -15.68 14.86 -1.73
C ASN A 300 -15.48 15.78 -0.53
N ASN A 301 -15.73 15.31 0.69
CA ASN A 301 -15.50 16.09 1.91
C ASN A 301 -14.04 15.99 2.34
N LEU A 302 -13.25 16.98 1.97
CA LEU A 302 -11.82 17.05 2.33
C LEU A 302 -11.56 17.58 3.77
N LYS A 303 -12.61 17.77 4.57
CA LYS A 303 -12.53 18.12 6.00
C LYS A 303 -13.44 17.18 6.81
N PRO A 304 -13.12 15.89 6.90
CA PRO A 304 -13.94 14.93 7.61
C PRO A 304 -13.92 15.18 9.13
N ASN A 305 -14.99 14.76 9.78
CA ASN A 305 -15.05 14.66 11.23
C ASN A 305 -15.05 13.19 11.61
N ILE A 306 -14.20 12.82 12.55
CA ILE A 306 -14.09 11.47 13.10
C ILE A 306 -14.57 11.51 14.55
N VAL A 307 -15.61 10.75 14.83
CA VAL A 307 -16.24 10.71 16.15
C VAL A 307 -15.78 9.46 16.90
N THR A 308 -15.57 9.58 18.21
CA THR A 308 -15.24 8.40 19.03
C THR A 308 -16.36 7.38 18.94
N ARG A 309 -16.00 6.12 18.89
CA ARG A 309 -16.94 5.00 18.76
C ARG A 309 -18.01 5.02 19.84
N LYS A 310 -17.63 5.37 21.06
CA LYS A 310 -18.50 5.41 22.24
C LYS A 310 -19.61 6.45 22.16
N THR A 311 -19.37 7.61 21.53
CA THR A 311 -20.32 8.73 21.44
C THR A 311 -20.97 8.88 20.08
N ALA A 312 -20.60 8.04 19.09
CA ALA A 312 -21.06 8.15 17.72
C ALA A 312 -22.54 7.79 17.54
N ALA A 313 -23.26 8.63 16.78
CA ALA A 313 -24.56 8.29 16.21
C ALA A 313 -24.40 7.44 14.93
N ILE A 314 -25.48 6.83 14.44
CA ILE A 314 -25.47 5.93 13.28
C ILE A 314 -24.89 6.60 12.02
N GLN A 315 -25.14 7.88 11.81
CA GLN A 315 -24.65 8.63 10.64
C GLN A 315 -23.21 9.13 10.75
N ASP A 316 -22.62 9.06 11.93
CA ASP A 316 -21.27 9.57 12.17
C ASP A 316 -20.21 8.69 11.49
N THR A 317 -19.05 9.28 11.25
CA THR A 317 -17.87 8.55 10.78
C THR A 317 -17.03 8.18 11.99
N VAL A 318 -16.95 6.87 12.27
CA VAL A 318 -16.09 6.32 13.34
C VAL A 318 -14.73 5.92 12.78
N ILE A 319 -14.73 5.29 11.61
CA ILE A 319 -13.52 4.87 10.91
C ILE A 319 -13.57 5.43 9.48
N LEU A 320 -12.56 6.22 9.11
CA LEU A 320 -12.41 6.75 7.76
C LEU A 320 -11.34 5.97 7.00
N LYS A 321 -11.65 5.55 5.78
CA LYS A 321 -10.71 4.91 4.86
C LYS A 321 -10.23 5.89 3.82
N ILE A 322 -8.88 6.06 3.69
CA ILE A 322 -8.21 6.93 2.74
C ILE A 322 -7.30 6.05 1.86
N PRO A 323 -7.70 5.74 0.62
CA PRO A 323 -6.92 4.89 -0.26
C PRO A 323 -5.59 5.53 -0.68
N ILE A 324 -4.52 4.72 -0.69
CA ILE A 324 -3.23 5.01 -1.33
C ILE A 324 -3.24 4.42 -2.74
N ASN A 325 -3.68 3.18 -2.85
CA ASN A 325 -3.85 2.44 -4.10
C ASN A 325 -4.95 1.36 -3.93
N SER A 326 -5.06 0.42 -4.86
CA SER A 326 -6.08 -0.64 -4.86
C SER A 326 -6.00 -1.62 -3.67
N SER A 327 -4.86 -1.73 -3.01
CA SER A 327 -4.64 -2.68 -1.89
C SER A 327 -4.08 -2.03 -0.64
N GLU A 328 -3.70 -0.76 -0.69
CA GLU A 328 -3.01 -0.07 0.39
C GLU A 328 -3.76 1.22 0.75
N TYR A 329 -3.98 1.45 2.03
CA TYR A 329 -4.81 2.57 2.48
C TYR A 329 -4.54 2.92 3.95
N PHE A 330 -4.92 4.14 4.33
CA PHE A 330 -4.97 4.53 5.73
C PHE A 330 -6.39 4.33 6.30
N LEU A 331 -6.45 3.88 7.58
CA LEU A 331 -7.65 3.98 8.40
C LEU A 331 -7.41 5.02 9.47
N VAL A 332 -8.37 5.90 9.68
CA VAL A 332 -8.32 6.92 10.72
C VAL A 332 -9.48 6.74 11.68
N GLU A 333 -9.17 6.59 12.97
CA GLU A 333 -10.15 6.50 14.04
C GLU A 333 -9.82 7.49 15.18
N ASN A 334 -10.81 7.89 15.97
CA ASN A 334 -10.65 8.75 17.14
C ASN A 334 -10.75 7.89 18.40
N ARG A 335 -9.66 7.79 19.16
CA ARG A 335 -9.59 7.03 20.40
C ARG A 335 -9.44 7.97 21.60
N GLN A 336 -10.25 7.79 22.61
CA GLN A 336 -10.24 8.60 23.83
C GLN A 336 -10.31 7.69 25.04
N GLN A 337 -9.44 7.91 26.03
CA GLN A 337 -9.41 7.13 27.28
C GLN A 337 -10.66 7.32 28.16
N ASP A 338 -11.36 8.44 27.99
CA ASP A 338 -12.55 8.83 28.75
C ASP A 338 -13.45 9.68 27.83
N ALA A 339 -14.12 9.01 26.88
CA ALA A 339 -14.97 9.67 25.88
C ALA A 339 -16.25 10.22 26.50
N LEU A 340 -16.72 9.65 27.59
CA LEU A 340 -17.90 10.12 28.29
C LEU A 340 -17.61 11.30 29.26
N ASN A 341 -16.33 11.59 29.55
CA ASN A 341 -15.88 12.59 30.53
C ASN A 341 -16.47 12.39 31.93
N ASP A 342 -16.66 11.13 32.31
CA ASP A 342 -17.26 10.79 33.62
C ASP A 342 -16.33 9.89 34.46
N LYS A 343 -15.06 9.82 34.08
CA LYS A 343 -13.98 9.02 34.65
C LYS A 343 -14.20 7.51 34.46
N LEU A 344 -13.09 6.79 34.36
CA LEU A 344 -13.09 5.33 34.21
C LEU A 344 -13.78 4.64 35.39
N LYS A 345 -14.74 3.78 35.10
CA LYS A 345 -15.45 2.93 36.09
C LYS A 345 -15.14 1.47 35.84
N ILE A 346 -14.58 0.85 36.85
CA ILE A 346 -14.32 -0.60 36.87
C ILE A 346 -15.38 -1.26 37.75
N THR A 347 -16.07 -2.25 37.18
CA THR A 347 -16.98 -3.12 37.92
C THR A 347 -16.23 -4.42 38.23
N TYR A 348 -16.23 -4.78 39.46
CA TYR A 348 -15.49 -5.92 39.98
C TYR A 348 -16.33 -6.71 40.99
N LYS A 349 -15.91 -7.93 41.22
CA LYS A 349 -16.54 -8.82 42.21
C LYS A 349 -15.58 -9.14 43.31
N ARG A 350 -16.02 -8.96 44.57
CA ARG A 350 -15.25 -9.28 45.76
C ARG A 350 -16.18 -9.89 46.82
N SER A 351 -15.79 -10.99 47.41
CA SER A 351 -16.57 -11.73 48.42
C SER A 351 -18.02 -11.96 48.00
N GLY A 352 -18.26 -12.26 46.68
CA GLY A 352 -19.57 -12.52 46.09
C GLY A 352 -20.41 -11.27 45.78
N GLN A 353 -19.94 -10.08 46.13
CA GLN A 353 -20.63 -8.83 45.87
C GLN A 353 -20.12 -8.14 44.59
N VAL A 354 -21.04 -7.62 43.76
CA VAL A 354 -20.69 -6.80 42.62
C VAL A 354 -20.59 -5.34 43.08
N LEU A 355 -19.44 -4.76 42.82
CA LEU A 355 -19.06 -3.41 43.25
C LEU A 355 -18.55 -2.64 42.04
N THR A 356 -18.69 -1.30 42.09
CA THR A 356 -18.13 -0.40 41.06
C THR A 356 -17.23 0.64 41.74
N LYS A 357 -16.08 0.91 41.13
CA LYS A 357 -15.14 1.94 41.61
C LYS A 357 -14.75 2.85 40.47
N ILE A 358 -14.72 4.16 40.77
CA ILE A 358 -14.09 5.15 39.88
C ILE A 358 -12.60 5.06 40.10
N VAL A 359 -11.86 4.87 39.03
CA VAL A 359 -10.40 4.75 39.02
C VAL A 359 -9.77 6.07 38.58
N GLU A 360 -8.79 6.52 39.32
CA GLU A 360 -8.07 7.75 39.04
C GLU A 360 -7.00 7.56 37.97
N LYS A 361 -6.76 8.57 37.14
CA LYS A 361 -5.62 8.59 36.22
C LYS A 361 -4.31 8.69 37.00
N ASP A 362 -3.26 8.08 36.48
CA ASP A 362 -1.92 8.29 36.99
C ASP A 362 -1.42 9.70 36.69
N THR A 363 -1.08 10.47 37.74
CA THR A 363 -0.57 11.84 37.60
C THR A 363 0.92 11.89 37.28
N SER A 364 1.66 10.78 37.45
CA SER A 364 3.07 10.70 37.06
C SER A 364 3.29 10.61 35.55
N GLY A 365 2.25 10.20 34.82
CA GLY A 365 2.30 9.95 33.36
C GLY A 365 3.01 8.66 32.96
N LEU A 366 3.35 7.82 33.94
CA LEU A 366 3.99 6.52 33.68
C LEU A 366 2.98 5.41 33.38
N PHE A 367 1.77 5.54 33.89
CA PHE A 367 0.71 4.53 33.75
C PHE A 367 -0.60 5.22 33.34
N ASN A 368 -1.55 4.47 32.78
CA ASN A 368 -2.86 5.01 32.43
C ASN A 368 -3.71 5.28 33.70
N VAL A 369 -3.59 4.39 34.68
CA VAL A 369 -4.38 4.42 35.92
C VAL A 369 -3.46 4.46 37.15
N ASN A 370 -3.92 5.12 38.19
CA ASN A 370 -3.22 5.15 39.47
C ASN A 370 -3.38 3.80 40.14
N TYR A 371 -2.26 3.10 40.35
CA TYR A 371 -2.22 1.77 40.99
C TYR A 371 -2.99 1.73 42.32
N ASN A 372 -2.84 2.72 43.17
CA ASN A 372 -3.54 2.77 44.47
C ASN A 372 -5.06 2.94 44.37
N SER A 373 -5.56 3.29 43.18
CA SER A 373 -7.01 3.41 42.93
C SER A 373 -7.61 2.11 42.35
N ILE A 374 -6.81 1.10 42.02
CA ILE A 374 -7.28 -0.17 41.47
C ILE A 374 -8.08 -0.92 42.56
N PRO A 375 -9.24 -1.49 42.24
CA PRO A 375 -10.03 -2.26 43.17
C PRO A 375 -9.42 -3.67 43.38
N GLY A 376 -9.36 -4.17 44.63
CA GLY A 376 -9.13 -5.59 44.88
C GLY A 376 -10.40 -6.39 44.53
N GLY A 377 -10.19 -7.64 44.06
CA GLY A 377 -11.25 -8.53 43.56
C GLY A 377 -11.07 -8.89 42.12
N VAL A 378 -12.05 -9.58 41.51
CA VAL A 378 -12.05 -9.95 40.08
C VAL A 378 -12.75 -8.88 39.25
N VAL A 379 -12.05 -8.29 38.32
CA VAL A 379 -12.65 -7.32 37.36
C VAL A 379 -13.56 -8.05 36.39
N ILE A 380 -14.84 -7.65 36.35
CA ILE A 380 -15.87 -8.28 35.51
C ILE A 380 -16.39 -7.38 34.39
N ASP A 381 -16.14 -6.07 34.45
CA ASP A 381 -16.50 -5.13 33.39
C ASP A 381 -15.74 -3.81 33.54
N VAL A 382 -15.61 -3.08 32.41
CA VAL A 382 -15.08 -1.73 32.36
C VAL A 382 -16.00 -0.90 31.45
N ASP A 383 -16.31 0.33 31.83
CA ASP A 383 -17.22 1.16 31.03
C ASP A 383 -16.60 1.59 29.71
N GLU A 384 -15.29 1.88 29.64
CA GLU A 384 -14.55 2.29 28.46
C GLU A 384 -13.22 1.54 28.34
N TYR A 385 -13.14 0.57 27.41
CA TYR A 385 -11.93 -0.23 27.21
C TYR A 385 -10.77 0.59 26.62
N ASP A 386 -11.06 1.68 25.88
CA ASP A 386 -10.04 2.59 25.37
C ASP A 386 -9.28 3.37 26.48
N ALA A 387 -9.69 3.24 27.72
CA ALA A 387 -8.85 3.66 28.85
C ALA A 387 -7.48 2.93 28.86
N ALA A 388 -7.34 1.80 28.15
CA ALA A 388 -6.08 1.06 28.02
C ALA A 388 -5.14 1.59 26.94
N VAL A 389 -5.60 2.43 25.98
CA VAL A 389 -4.69 3.01 24.98
C VAL A 389 -3.74 4.02 25.61
N PRO A 390 -2.54 4.26 25.02
CA PRO A 390 -1.53 5.12 25.64
C PRO A 390 -1.92 6.59 25.78
N GLY A 391 -2.87 7.09 25.00
CA GLY A 391 -3.23 8.50 24.95
C GLY A 391 -4.59 8.77 24.34
N ASN A 392 -4.79 10.01 23.85
CA ASN A 392 -6.04 10.48 23.27
C ASN A 392 -5.76 11.19 21.94
N GLY A 393 -6.63 10.99 20.95
CA GLY A 393 -6.52 11.67 19.65
C GLY A 393 -6.88 10.77 18.49
N LEU A 394 -6.48 11.18 17.29
CA LEU A 394 -6.63 10.36 16.10
C LEU A 394 -5.48 9.36 15.99
N ILE A 395 -5.81 8.14 15.65
CA ILE A 395 -4.86 7.10 15.24
C ILE A 395 -4.96 6.94 13.74
N ILE A 396 -3.82 6.91 13.07
CA ILE A 396 -3.71 6.61 11.65
C ILE A 396 -3.05 5.24 11.50
N TRP A 397 -3.81 4.30 10.98
CA TRP A 397 -3.37 2.96 10.65
C TRP A 397 -2.93 2.89 9.19
N HIS A 398 -1.83 2.26 8.91
CA HIS A 398 -1.42 1.89 7.57
C HIS A 398 -1.75 0.42 7.32
N ILE A 399 -2.52 0.16 6.28
CA ILE A 399 -3.02 -1.17 5.94
C ILE A 399 -2.55 -1.54 4.54
N ASP A 400 -1.97 -2.72 4.40
CA ASP A 400 -1.55 -3.29 3.13
C ASP A 400 -2.18 -4.68 2.92
N GLU A 401 -3.29 -4.74 2.21
CA GLU A 401 -4.05 -5.97 1.93
C GLU A 401 -3.25 -6.98 1.11
N LYS A 402 -2.24 -6.54 0.36
CA LYS A 402 -1.36 -7.45 -0.38
C LYS A 402 -0.48 -8.23 0.60
N ILE A 403 0.13 -7.55 1.56
CA ILE A 403 0.93 -8.20 2.61
C ILE A 403 0.03 -9.08 3.47
N ILE A 404 -1.14 -8.58 3.87
CA ILE A 404 -2.12 -9.34 4.66
C ILE A 404 -2.50 -10.63 3.94
N SER A 405 -2.95 -10.56 2.69
CA SER A 405 -3.42 -11.72 1.92
C SER A 405 -2.33 -12.78 1.70
N GLN A 406 -1.08 -12.36 1.59
CA GLN A 406 0.06 -13.27 1.43
C GLN A 406 0.47 -13.98 2.72
N ASN A 407 0.21 -13.38 3.89
CA ASN A 407 0.75 -13.84 5.15
C ASN A 407 -0.30 -14.26 6.19
N ILE A 408 -1.60 -14.00 5.94
CA ILE A 408 -2.65 -14.32 6.90
C ILE A 408 -2.79 -15.83 7.16
N SER A 409 -2.64 -16.66 6.11
CA SER A 409 -2.76 -18.12 6.26
C SER A 409 -1.67 -18.74 7.13
N THR A 410 -0.52 -18.09 7.23
CA THR A 410 0.61 -18.49 8.08
C THR A 410 0.67 -17.71 9.39
N ASN A 411 -0.35 -16.90 9.67
CA ASN A 411 -0.43 -16.05 10.86
C ASN A 411 0.83 -15.16 11.08
N SER A 412 1.33 -14.54 9.99
CA SER A 412 2.61 -13.81 9.96
C SER A 412 2.50 -12.44 9.29
N ILE A 413 1.35 -11.78 9.44
CA ILE A 413 0.99 -10.50 8.77
C ILE A 413 2.06 -9.43 9.01
N ASN A 414 2.65 -9.38 10.20
CA ASN A 414 3.60 -8.34 10.62
C ASN A 414 5.03 -8.85 10.84
N ASN A 415 5.40 -10.02 10.29
CA ASN A 415 6.74 -10.59 10.50
C ASN A 415 7.83 -9.91 9.65
N SER A 416 7.46 -9.29 8.53
CA SER A 416 8.41 -8.61 7.66
C SER A 416 8.62 -7.15 8.04
N LYS A 417 9.68 -6.53 7.48
CA LYS A 417 9.95 -5.10 7.66
C LYS A 417 8.76 -4.23 7.22
N ASN A 418 8.14 -4.57 6.10
CA ASN A 418 6.89 -3.96 5.67
C ASN A 418 5.76 -4.76 6.29
N LYS A 419 5.02 -4.13 7.18
CA LYS A 419 3.94 -4.74 7.94
C LYS A 419 2.62 -4.63 7.18
N GLY A 420 1.70 -5.57 7.41
CA GLY A 420 0.35 -5.51 6.83
C GLY A 420 -0.58 -4.57 7.59
N VAL A 421 -0.39 -4.42 8.89
CA VAL A 421 -1.18 -3.56 9.79
C VAL A 421 -0.25 -2.90 10.79
N TYR A 422 -0.16 -1.57 10.78
CA TYR A 422 0.66 -0.84 11.77
C TYR A 422 0.17 0.60 11.97
N VAL A 423 0.67 1.24 13.02
CA VAL A 423 0.35 2.63 13.37
C VAL A 423 1.37 3.57 12.73
N GLU A 424 0.90 4.66 12.16
CA GLU A 424 1.74 5.80 11.77
C GLU A 424 1.93 6.71 12.97
N GLU A 425 3.05 6.55 13.69
CA GLU A 425 3.34 7.17 14.97
C GLU A 425 3.61 8.66 14.80
N ALA A 426 2.71 9.49 15.36
CA ALA A 426 2.70 10.94 15.10
C ALA A 426 3.93 11.67 15.61
N ASP A 427 4.62 11.12 16.59
CA ASP A 427 5.84 11.71 17.17
C ASP A 427 7.04 11.72 16.22
N GLY A 428 6.96 10.96 15.11
CA GLY A 428 7.97 10.88 14.05
C GLY A 428 9.03 9.81 14.28
N ILE A 429 8.84 8.95 15.28
CA ILE A 429 9.71 7.82 15.59
C ILE A 429 8.86 6.56 15.49
N GLN A 430 9.16 5.69 14.56
CA GLN A 430 8.47 4.39 14.41
C GLN A 430 9.14 3.39 15.34
N ASP A 431 8.80 3.42 16.66
CA ASP A 431 9.47 2.63 17.66
C ASP A 431 8.61 1.55 18.35
N ILE A 432 7.35 1.42 17.97
CA ILE A 432 6.50 0.31 18.44
C ILE A 432 7.14 -1.02 18.05
N GLY A 433 7.42 -1.84 19.08
CA GLY A 433 8.08 -3.13 18.92
C GLY A 433 9.62 -3.09 18.84
N ILE A 434 10.22 -1.92 18.97
CA ILE A 434 11.69 -1.82 19.06
C ILE A 434 12.13 -2.06 20.51
N GLU A 435 13.09 -2.96 20.67
CA GLU A 435 13.74 -3.16 21.97
C GLU A 435 14.74 -2.04 22.25
N PHE A 436 14.73 -1.52 23.47
CA PHE A 436 15.71 -0.56 23.96
C PHE A 436 16.15 -0.90 25.37
N GLU A 437 17.40 -0.57 25.70
CA GLU A 437 17.92 -0.74 27.03
C GLU A 437 17.66 0.51 27.88
N SER A 438 17.07 0.29 29.07
CA SER A 438 16.88 1.33 30.09
C SER A 438 17.69 1.00 31.33
N VAL A 439 17.80 1.92 32.28
CA VAL A 439 18.41 1.67 33.61
C VAL A 439 17.67 0.58 34.39
N LEU A 440 16.46 0.22 33.94
CA LEU A 440 15.62 -0.81 34.57
C LEU A 440 15.63 -2.14 33.80
N GLY A 441 16.46 -2.27 32.75
CA GLY A 441 16.55 -3.43 31.89
C GLY A 441 16.01 -3.18 30.47
N LYS A 442 15.81 -4.26 29.71
CA LYS A 442 15.24 -4.20 28.37
C LYS A 442 13.76 -3.84 28.43
N SER A 443 13.35 -2.95 27.56
CA SER A 443 11.96 -2.54 27.35
C SER A 443 11.64 -2.59 25.85
N ILE A 444 10.36 -2.69 25.52
CA ILE A 444 9.85 -2.71 24.13
C ILE A 444 8.91 -1.52 23.98
N GLY A 445 9.02 -0.82 22.85
CA GLY A 445 8.08 0.25 22.50
C GLY A 445 6.66 -0.30 22.41
N GLU A 446 5.75 0.23 23.23
CA GLU A 446 4.34 -0.18 23.29
C GLU A 446 3.39 0.90 22.77
N GLY A 447 3.96 2.01 22.30
CA GLY A 447 3.24 3.22 21.93
C GLY A 447 3.08 4.19 23.09
N THR A 448 3.00 5.46 22.75
CA THR A 448 2.96 6.60 23.67
C THR A 448 1.77 7.52 23.38
N LYS A 449 1.51 8.46 24.26
CA LYS A 449 0.49 9.50 24.02
C LYS A 449 0.87 10.45 22.88
N GLU A 450 2.14 10.52 22.56
CA GLU A 450 2.69 11.32 21.48
C GLU A 450 2.47 10.70 20.08
N ASP A 451 2.09 9.42 19.98
CA ASP A 451 1.79 8.75 18.70
C ASP A 451 0.43 9.12 18.12
N PHE A 452 -0.37 9.82 18.89
CA PHE A 452 -1.67 10.31 18.43
C PHE A 452 -1.54 11.62 17.66
N TRP A 453 -2.36 11.77 16.61
CA TRP A 453 -2.44 12.97 15.79
C TRP A 453 -3.45 13.97 16.39
N TYR A 454 -2.98 15.11 16.82
CA TYR A 454 -3.81 16.22 17.35
C TYR A 454 -3.06 17.53 17.43
N LEU A 455 -3.80 18.66 17.36
CA LEU A 455 -3.21 19.97 17.57
C LEU A 455 -2.72 20.12 19.01
N GLY A 456 -1.44 20.36 19.17
CA GLY A 456 -0.83 20.55 20.48
C GLY A 456 -0.02 19.36 20.98
N ASN A 457 0.17 18.31 20.19
CA ASN A 457 1.13 17.24 20.45
C ASN A 457 2.52 17.85 20.68
N LYS A 458 3.19 17.41 21.75
CA LYS A 458 4.45 17.99 22.23
C LYS A 458 5.71 17.27 21.77
N ALA A 459 5.56 16.22 20.98
CA ALA A 459 6.71 15.50 20.45
C ALA A 459 7.60 16.43 19.61
N LYS A 460 8.91 16.29 19.77
CA LYS A 460 9.90 17.19 19.16
C LYS A 460 9.85 17.21 17.63
N LEU A 461 9.55 16.08 17.01
CA LEU A 461 9.51 15.93 15.55
C LEU A 461 8.09 16.16 14.99
N TYR A 462 7.09 16.23 15.84
CA TYR A 462 5.70 16.41 15.42
C TYR A 462 5.51 17.73 14.67
N LYS A 463 4.88 17.60 13.52
CA LYS A 463 4.37 18.75 12.76
C LYS A 463 2.90 18.48 12.49
N ASN A 464 1.99 19.30 12.86
CA ASN A 464 0.54 19.08 12.66
C ASN A 464 0.15 18.76 11.19
N GLN A 465 0.90 17.83 10.58
CA GLN A 465 0.85 17.42 9.19
C GLN A 465 1.42 16.01 9.01
N PHE A 466 0.70 15.16 8.26
CA PHE A 466 1.12 13.87 7.76
C PHE A 466 1.11 13.91 6.23
N SER A 467 2.26 13.80 5.59
CA SER A 467 2.43 14.01 4.14
C SER A 467 3.55 13.12 3.58
N SER A 468 3.76 13.13 2.27
CA SER A 468 4.86 12.39 1.64
C SER A 468 6.26 12.82 2.10
N GLU A 469 6.38 13.99 2.73
CA GLU A 469 7.67 14.56 3.19
C GLU A 469 7.78 14.62 4.72
N SER A 470 6.76 14.22 5.46
CA SER A 470 6.80 14.14 6.93
C SER A 470 7.47 12.85 7.41
N LYS A 471 7.65 12.76 8.72
CA LYS A 471 8.03 11.53 9.43
C LYS A 471 7.00 11.30 10.53
N PRO A 472 6.24 10.19 10.47
CA PRO A 472 6.13 9.25 9.36
C PRO A 472 5.61 9.93 8.09
N ASN A 473 5.55 9.20 6.97
CA ASN A 473 5.13 9.77 5.69
C ASN A 473 3.99 8.96 5.07
N THR A 474 3.25 9.59 4.13
CA THR A 474 2.10 8.99 3.46
C THR A 474 2.47 8.13 2.24
N ASN A 475 3.73 7.78 2.05
CA ASN A 475 4.15 6.94 0.94
C ASN A 475 3.66 5.50 1.14
N SER A 476 3.55 4.77 0.05
CA SER A 476 3.25 3.35 0.09
C SER A 476 4.41 2.53 0.71
N ASN A 477 4.15 1.31 1.15
CA ASN A 477 5.16 0.39 1.70
C ASN A 477 6.35 0.14 0.77
N ASN A 478 6.17 0.27 -0.53
CA ASN A 478 7.24 0.17 -1.53
C ASN A 478 7.94 1.51 -1.81
N ASN A 479 7.69 2.55 -0.97
CA ASN A 479 8.25 3.91 -1.07
C ASN A 479 7.84 4.69 -2.33
N ALA A 480 6.71 4.40 -2.95
CA ALA A 480 6.13 5.27 -3.95
C ALA A 480 5.33 6.40 -3.28
N LYS A 481 5.46 7.62 -3.81
CA LYS A 481 4.79 8.79 -3.23
C LYS A 481 3.30 8.78 -3.54
N SER A 482 2.48 8.84 -2.50
CA SER A 482 1.02 8.98 -2.63
C SER A 482 0.61 10.42 -2.88
N LEU A 483 1.43 11.39 -2.48
CA LEU A 483 1.14 12.82 -2.42
C LEU A 483 -0.16 13.13 -1.65
N ILE A 484 -0.56 12.25 -0.75
CA ILE A 484 -1.63 12.51 0.21
C ILE A 484 -1.07 13.38 1.34
N THR A 485 -1.82 14.40 1.73
CA THR A 485 -1.48 15.22 2.89
C THR A 485 -2.71 15.33 3.79
N LEU A 486 -2.54 14.97 5.05
CA LEU A 486 -3.47 15.23 6.14
C LEU A 486 -2.86 16.31 7.00
N ASP A 487 -3.53 17.44 7.15
CA ASP A 487 -3.04 18.57 7.93
C ASP A 487 -4.16 19.22 8.77
N GLN A 488 -3.81 20.21 9.59
CA GLN A 488 -4.77 20.95 10.41
C GLN A 488 -5.58 20.04 11.33
N PHE A 489 -4.93 19.05 11.94
CA PHE A 489 -5.58 18.23 12.97
C PHE A 489 -6.12 19.12 14.08
N SER A 490 -7.36 18.85 14.51
CA SER A 490 -8.02 19.58 15.59
C SER A 490 -7.44 19.27 16.98
N PRO A 491 -7.76 20.06 18.03
CA PRO A 491 -7.51 19.64 19.40
C PRO A 491 -8.21 18.32 19.74
N ILE A 492 -7.73 17.65 20.79
CA ILE A 492 -8.35 16.44 21.34
C ILE A 492 -9.80 16.72 21.72
N SER A 493 -10.70 15.90 21.21
CA SER A 493 -12.13 15.90 21.57
C SER A 493 -12.82 14.65 21.01
N ASN A 494 -14.05 14.38 21.46
CA ASN A 494 -14.85 13.24 20.94
C ASN A 494 -15.20 13.36 19.46
N LYS A 495 -15.08 14.54 18.88
CA LYS A 495 -15.28 14.80 17.46
C LYS A 495 -14.09 15.59 16.93
N MET A 496 -13.16 14.90 16.31
CA MET A 496 -11.94 15.49 15.77
C MET A 496 -12.02 15.62 14.26
N SER A 497 -11.29 16.58 13.70
CA SER A 497 -11.23 16.84 12.27
C SER A 497 -9.81 17.10 11.81
N PHE A 498 -9.62 16.99 10.51
CA PHE A 498 -8.39 17.36 9.80
C PHE A 498 -8.73 17.70 8.35
N LYS A 499 -7.78 18.25 7.61
CA LYS A 499 -7.93 18.54 6.18
C LYS A 499 -7.15 17.50 5.38
N ILE A 500 -7.71 17.06 4.24
CA ILE A 500 -7.07 16.17 3.29
C ILE A 500 -6.81 16.92 1.98
N SER A 501 -5.65 16.68 1.37
CA SER A 501 -5.36 17.11 0.02
C SER A 501 -4.57 16.03 -0.73
N TYR A 502 -4.73 16.01 -2.06
CA TYR A 502 -4.11 15.08 -2.98
C TYR A 502 -3.26 15.82 -4.00
N GLY A 503 -1.96 15.50 -4.04
CA GLY A 503 -1.02 16.17 -4.93
C GLY A 503 -0.33 17.37 -4.28
N ASN A 504 0.46 18.05 -5.10
CA ASN A 504 1.18 19.27 -4.77
C ASN A 504 0.98 20.34 -5.87
N ASP A 505 1.76 21.40 -5.89
CA ASP A 505 1.63 22.47 -6.88
C ASP A 505 1.91 22.01 -8.31
N LYS A 506 2.71 20.96 -8.50
CA LYS A 506 3.15 20.43 -9.81
C LYS A 506 2.40 19.16 -10.23
N ILE A 507 1.92 18.35 -9.29
CA ILE A 507 1.34 17.03 -9.55
C ILE A 507 0.08 16.87 -8.73
N LYS A 508 -1.02 16.45 -9.38
CA LYS A 508 -2.30 16.21 -8.70
C LYS A 508 -2.88 14.86 -9.07
N LEU A 509 -3.44 14.15 -8.12
CA LEU A 509 -4.25 12.98 -8.38
C LEU A 509 -5.61 13.45 -8.91
N THR A 510 -5.92 13.09 -10.17
CA THR A 510 -7.18 13.49 -10.83
C THR A 510 -8.27 12.44 -10.64
N SER A 511 -7.90 11.17 -10.75
CA SER A 511 -8.84 10.06 -10.60
C SER A 511 -8.15 8.85 -9.98
N SER A 512 -8.86 8.15 -9.10
CA SER A 512 -8.43 6.89 -8.48
C SER A 512 -9.70 6.11 -8.11
N PHE A 513 -10.02 5.07 -8.88
CA PHE A 513 -11.22 4.27 -8.67
C PHE A 513 -11.11 2.88 -9.30
N ASP A 514 -11.88 1.94 -8.75
CA ASP A 514 -12.05 0.61 -9.34
C ASP A 514 -12.99 0.67 -10.53
N LEU A 515 -12.64 0.00 -11.62
CA LEU A 515 -13.51 -0.05 -12.79
C LEU A 515 -14.86 -0.66 -12.42
N PRO A 516 -15.99 -0.11 -12.90
CA PRO A 516 -17.32 -0.58 -12.54
C PRO A 516 -17.68 -1.89 -13.26
N VAL A 517 -16.88 -2.93 -13.04
CA VAL A 517 -17.02 -4.27 -13.64
C VAL A 517 -17.03 -5.32 -12.56
N GLN A 518 -18.22 -5.74 -12.12
CA GLN A 518 -18.36 -6.87 -11.23
C GLN A 518 -18.22 -8.18 -12.02
N SER A 519 -17.39 -9.10 -11.50
CA SER A 519 -17.34 -10.53 -11.84
C SER A 519 -17.17 -10.93 -13.32
N LEU A 520 -16.40 -10.23 -14.12
CA LEU A 520 -16.08 -10.68 -15.47
C LEU A 520 -14.74 -11.40 -15.52
N ASN A 521 -14.72 -12.57 -16.16
CA ASN A 521 -13.58 -13.47 -16.29
C ASN A 521 -12.29 -12.72 -16.69
N ASN A 522 -11.16 -13.16 -16.14
CA ASN A 522 -9.81 -12.66 -16.29
C ASN A 522 -9.41 -12.32 -17.73
N SER A 523 -9.73 -11.13 -18.22
CA SER A 523 -9.08 -10.56 -19.39
C SER A 523 -8.00 -9.57 -18.93
N SER A 524 -6.75 -9.92 -19.19
CA SER A 524 -5.58 -9.12 -18.84
C SER A 524 -5.37 -7.89 -19.74
N ASN A 525 -6.24 -7.64 -20.71
CA ASN A 525 -6.03 -6.59 -21.71
C ASN A 525 -7.16 -5.56 -21.68
N ILE A 526 -6.91 -4.47 -20.94
CA ILE A 526 -7.81 -3.31 -20.91
C ILE A 526 -7.20 -2.24 -21.80
N LYS A 527 -8.00 -1.71 -22.74
CA LYS A 527 -7.63 -0.52 -23.52
C LYS A 527 -8.33 0.69 -22.92
N LEU A 528 -7.64 1.82 -22.90
CA LEU A 528 -8.13 3.08 -22.34
C LEU A 528 -8.00 4.19 -23.36
N ILE A 529 -9.02 5.03 -23.44
CA ILE A 529 -8.96 6.37 -24.07
C ILE A 529 -9.54 7.39 -23.11
N ILE A 530 -8.88 8.51 -22.99
CA ILE A 530 -9.32 9.66 -22.19
C ILE A 530 -9.74 10.75 -23.15
N LEU A 531 -10.95 11.27 -22.99
CA LEU A 531 -11.45 12.39 -23.75
C LEU A 531 -12.02 13.47 -22.83
N GLN A 532 -12.03 14.71 -23.30
CA GLN A 532 -12.71 15.80 -22.61
C GLN A 532 -14.22 15.57 -22.65
N GLY A 533 -14.88 15.69 -21.52
CA GLY A 533 -16.32 15.75 -21.36
C GLY A 533 -16.81 17.19 -21.22
N ILE A 534 -18.07 17.41 -20.83
CA ILE A 534 -18.66 18.76 -20.69
C ILE A 534 -17.91 19.61 -19.67
N ASN A 535 -17.62 19.04 -18.48
CA ASN A 535 -16.96 19.75 -17.38
C ASN A 535 -15.76 19.01 -16.80
N THR A 536 -15.58 17.73 -17.15
CA THR A 536 -14.57 16.85 -16.59
C THR A 536 -14.06 15.89 -17.64
N LEU A 537 -12.97 15.18 -17.34
CA LEU A 537 -12.50 14.08 -18.18
C LEU A 537 -13.49 12.92 -18.15
N GLU A 538 -13.61 12.23 -19.25
CA GLU A 538 -14.37 11.01 -19.40
C GLU A 538 -13.44 9.89 -19.90
N TYR A 539 -13.60 8.70 -19.32
CA TYR A 539 -12.74 7.54 -19.57
C TYR A 539 -13.52 6.48 -20.33
N PHE A 540 -12.96 6.03 -21.44
CA PHE A 540 -13.50 4.96 -22.26
C PHE A 540 -12.63 3.73 -22.13
N PHE A 541 -13.22 2.63 -21.68
CA PHE A 541 -12.53 1.35 -21.47
C PHE A 541 -13.09 0.28 -22.38
N LEU A 542 -12.19 -0.46 -23.03
CA LEU A 542 -12.55 -1.78 -23.54
C LEU A 542 -12.14 -2.82 -22.51
N TYR A 543 -13.10 -3.54 -21.99
CA TYR A 543 -12.89 -4.60 -21.01
C TYR A 543 -13.75 -5.82 -21.31
N GLY A 544 -13.14 -6.97 -21.54
CA GLY A 544 -13.87 -8.16 -21.92
C GLY A 544 -14.73 -7.92 -23.16
N SER A 545 -16.04 -8.09 -23.03
CA SER A 545 -17.02 -7.86 -24.09
C SER A 545 -17.67 -6.47 -24.05
N TYR A 546 -17.13 -5.50 -23.31
CA TYR A 546 -17.79 -4.22 -23.07
C TYR A 546 -16.94 -3.02 -23.48
N LEU A 547 -17.61 -2.01 -24.06
CA LEU A 547 -17.17 -0.62 -24.08
C LEU A 547 -17.86 0.10 -22.91
N LEU A 548 -17.08 0.58 -21.96
CA LEU A 548 -17.56 1.32 -20.80
C LEU A 548 -17.12 2.77 -20.90
N LYS A 549 -17.98 3.69 -20.46
CA LYS A 549 -17.66 5.10 -20.31
C LYS A 549 -17.92 5.50 -18.87
N THR A 550 -16.94 6.12 -18.24
CA THR A 550 -17.06 6.63 -16.85
C THR A 550 -16.74 8.10 -16.77
N SER A 551 -17.25 8.74 -15.72
CA SER A 551 -16.80 10.06 -15.27
C SER A 551 -15.46 9.96 -14.54
N SER A 552 -14.88 11.10 -14.20
CA SER A 552 -13.60 11.19 -13.46
C SER A 552 -13.64 10.62 -12.03
N ASP A 553 -14.82 10.46 -11.46
CA ASP A 553 -15.05 9.83 -10.16
C ASP A 553 -15.44 8.34 -10.24
N GLY A 554 -15.36 7.74 -11.45
CA GLY A 554 -15.61 6.32 -11.68
C GLY A 554 -17.08 5.95 -11.88
N LYS A 555 -18.01 6.91 -11.87
CA LYS A 555 -19.44 6.63 -12.13
C LYS A 555 -19.62 6.16 -13.56
N LEU A 556 -20.27 5.01 -13.73
CA LEU A 556 -20.63 4.50 -15.05
C LEU A 556 -21.64 5.43 -15.73
N LEU A 557 -21.26 6.00 -16.87
CA LEU A 557 -22.09 6.89 -17.69
C LEU A 557 -22.73 6.15 -18.85
N PHE A 558 -22.01 5.16 -19.42
CA PHE A 558 -22.47 4.42 -20.58
C PHE A 558 -21.85 3.03 -20.62
N LYS A 559 -22.60 2.04 -21.07
CA LYS A 559 -22.16 0.66 -21.29
C LYS A 559 -22.72 0.15 -22.60
N PHE A 560 -21.86 -0.43 -23.43
CA PHE A 560 -22.22 -1.09 -24.66
C PHE A 560 -21.69 -2.51 -24.70
N ASP A 561 -22.58 -3.48 -24.91
CA ASP A 561 -22.26 -4.90 -24.97
C ASP A 561 -22.08 -5.30 -26.44
N ASN A 562 -21.00 -5.89 -26.81
CA ASN A 562 -20.78 -6.60 -28.07
C ASN A 562 -19.31 -6.66 -28.52
N PHE A 563 -18.41 -6.86 -27.58
CA PHE A 563 -16.95 -6.94 -27.82
C PHE A 563 -16.40 -8.30 -27.37
N GLY A 564 -15.25 -8.65 -27.88
CA GLY A 564 -14.48 -9.81 -27.45
C GLY A 564 -13.07 -9.46 -26.97
N ASN A 565 -12.32 -10.45 -26.51
CA ASN A 565 -11.11 -10.26 -25.72
C ASN A 565 -9.89 -9.61 -26.43
N ASN A 566 -9.86 -9.42 -27.73
CA ASN A 566 -8.75 -8.80 -28.48
C ASN A 566 -9.22 -7.59 -29.29
N SER A 567 -9.80 -6.63 -28.62
CA SER A 567 -10.37 -5.46 -29.26
C SER A 567 -9.35 -4.34 -29.50
N LEU A 568 -9.56 -3.60 -30.57
CA LEU A 568 -8.81 -2.39 -30.92
C LEU A 568 -9.61 -1.18 -30.48
N LEU A 569 -8.94 -0.11 -30.07
CA LEU A 569 -9.58 1.10 -29.58
C LEU A 569 -8.83 2.33 -30.08
N SER A 570 -9.55 3.28 -30.66
CA SER A 570 -9.02 4.58 -31.08
C SER A 570 -10.05 5.66 -30.77
N GLY A 571 -9.64 6.90 -30.56
CA GLY A 571 -10.59 7.95 -30.23
C GLY A 571 -10.00 9.35 -30.35
N ILE A 572 -10.90 10.30 -30.52
CA ILE A 572 -10.57 11.72 -30.64
C ILE A 572 -11.76 12.58 -30.23
N MET A 573 -11.48 13.79 -29.81
CA MET A 573 -12.44 14.87 -29.75
C MET A 573 -12.15 15.90 -30.84
N LEU A 574 -13.13 16.24 -31.63
CA LEU A 574 -13.03 17.28 -32.68
C LEU A 574 -14.29 18.15 -32.66
N ASN A 575 -14.11 19.48 -32.61
CA ASN A 575 -15.19 20.46 -32.64
C ASN A 575 -16.34 20.19 -31.67
N GLY A 576 -15.98 19.83 -30.43
CA GLY A 576 -16.92 19.51 -29.35
C GLY A 576 -17.66 18.19 -29.51
N LYS A 577 -17.25 17.32 -30.41
CA LYS A 577 -17.82 15.99 -30.60
C LYS A 577 -16.78 14.92 -30.30
N GLN A 578 -17.15 13.98 -29.43
CA GLN A 578 -16.37 12.80 -29.11
C GLN A 578 -16.61 11.73 -30.16
N TYR A 579 -15.54 11.07 -30.58
CA TYR A 579 -15.56 9.89 -31.42
C TYR A 579 -14.70 8.82 -30.79
N VAL A 580 -15.26 7.62 -30.59
CA VAL A 580 -14.52 6.45 -30.15
C VAL A 580 -14.84 5.30 -31.09
N VAL A 581 -13.79 4.71 -31.65
CA VAL A 581 -13.89 3.60 -32.59
C VAL A 581 -13.28 2.37 -31.98
N SER A 582 -13.98 1.26 -32.05
CA SER A 582 -13.48 -0.02 -31.56
C SER A 582 -13.77 -1.13 -32.56
N ALA A 583 -12.92 -2.13 -32.59
CA ALA A 583 -13.10 -3.28 -33.48
C ALA A 583 -12.78 -4.59 -32.75
N TYR A 584 -13.58 -5.62 -33.09
CA TYR A 584 -13.34 -6.99 -32.64
C TYR A 584 -13.66 -7.94 -33.79
N THR A 585 -12.67 -8.74 -34.18
CA THR A 585 -12.79 -9.61 -35.36
C THR A 585 -13.32 -8.87 -36.60
N ASP A 586 -14.51 -9.16 -37.02
CA ASP A 586 -15.18 -8.61 -38.20
C ASP A 586 -16.29 -7.58 -37.87
N LYS A 587 -16.29 -7.06 -36.63
CA LYS A 587 -17.22 -6.01 -36.20
C LYS A 587 -16.48 -4.71 -35.95
N LEU A 588 -17.00 -3.62 -36.50
CA LEU A 588 -16.54 -2.26 -36.27
C LEU A 588 -17.64 -1.49 -35.53
N ASN A 589 -17.32 -0.90 -34.39
CA ASN A 589 -18.25 -0.08 -33.62
C ASN A 589 -17.75 1.36 -33.55
N ILE A 590 -18.64 2.30 -33.77
CA ILE A 590 -18.35 3.73 -33.73
C ILE A 590 -19.30 4.38 -32.73
N TYR A 591 -18.72 4.91 -31.66
CA TYR A 591 -19.40 5.75 -30.68
C TYR A 591 -19.21 7.23 -31.05
N SER A 592 -20.26 8.03 -30.86
CA SER A 592 -20.16 9.48 -30.96
C SER A 592 -21.11 10.21 -30.02
N LYS A 593 -20.66 11.36 -29.49
CA LYS A 593 -21.47 12.28 -28.68
C LYS A 593 -21.04 13.71 -28.90
N ASP A 594 -21.99 14.58 -29.11
CA ASP A 594 -21.78 16.03 -29.15
C ASP A 594 -21.88 16.58 -27.73
N ILE A 595 -20.76 17.05 -27.18
CA ILE A 595 -20.70 17.57 -25.79
C ILE A 595 -20.99 19.08 -25.73
N THR A 596 -21.13 19.77 -26.85
CA THR A 596 -21.54 21.19 -26.87
C THR A 596 -23.03 21.34 -26.57
N SER A 597 -23.81 20.29 -26.84
CA SER A 597 -25.24 20.21 -26.50
C SER A 597 -25.41 19.36 -25.21
N GLY A 598 -25.85 20.00 -24.13
CA GLY A 598 -26.11 19.31 -22.88
C GLY A 598 -27.18 18.20 -22.95
N THR A 599 -27.91 18.10 -24.04
CA THR A 599 -29.00 17.14 -24.26
C THR A 599 -28.64 16.03 -25.26
N ALA A 600 -27.44 16.05 -25.85
CA ALA A 600 -27.05 15.04 -26.83
C ALA A 600 -26.91 13.66 -26.21
N LEU A 601 -27.54 12.68 -26.84
CA LEU A 601 -27.48 11.29 -26.44
C LEU A 601 -26.20 10.61 -26.95
N ASP A 602 -25.72 9.61 -26.21
CA ASP A 602 -24.67 8.72 -26.66
C ASP A 602 -25.18 7.87 -27.82
N LYS A 603 -24.49 7.90 -28.96
CA LYS A 603 -24.84 7.17 -30.18
C LYS A 603 -23.77 6.13 -30.46
N VAL A 604 -24.18 4.87 -30.68
CA VAL A 604 -23.29 3.81 -31.16
C VAL A 604 -23.91 3.16 -32.39
N ILE A 605 -23.07 2.87 -33.37
CA ILE A 605 -23.41 2.04 -34.52
C ILE A 605 -22.45 0.86 -34.57
N SER A 606 -22.96 -0.30 -35.00
CA SER A 606 -22.16 -1.49 -35.28
C SER A 606 -22.24 -1.84 -36.75
N ILE A 607 -21.08 -2.05 -37.36
CA ILE A 607 -20.94 -2.38 -38.76
C ILE A 607 -20.31 -3.76 -38.87
N GLN A 608 -21.00 -4.70 -39.54
CA GLN A 608 -20.47 -6.01 -39.86
C GLN A 608 -19.57 -5.93 -41.09
N MET A 609 -18.33 -6.38 -40.95
CA MET A 609 -17.35 -6.45 -42.01
C MET A 609 -17.37 -7.81 -42.67
N GLN A 610 -16.89 -7.87 -43.94
CA GLN A 610 -16.77 -9.13 -44.69
C GLN A 610 -15.50 -9.93 -44.28
N SER A 611 -14.49 -9.27 -43.71
CA SER A 611 -13.23 -9.84 -43.30
C SER A 611 -12.83 -9.26 -41.94
N LYS A 612 -12.00 -10.03 -41.20
CA LYS A 612 -11.51 -9.60 -39.88
C LYS A 612 -10.62 -8.36 -39.98
N ILE A 613 -10.79 -7.46 -39.02
CA ILE A 613 -9.94 -6.28 -38.87
C ILE A 613 -8.68 -6.69 -38.11
N THR A 614 -7.50 -6.45 -38.68
CA THR A 614 -6.22 -6.97 -38.20
C THR A 614 -5.19 -5.91 -37.88
N SER A 615 -5.41 -4.67 -38.27
CA SER A 615 -4.51 -3.54 -37.96
C SER A 615 -5.08 -2.63 -36.88
N ASN A 616 -4.23 -1.72 -36.38
CA ASN A 616 -4.67 -0.56 -35.58
C ASN A 616 -5.74 0.26 -36.37
N LEU A 617 -6.59 0.97 -35.60
CA LEU A 617 -7.65 1.84 -36.12
C LEU A 617 -7.11 3.27 -36.17
N VAL A 618 -6.68 3.71 -37.36
CA VAL A 618 -6.05 5.02 -37.55
C VAL A 618 -7.10 6.07 -37.85
N ILE A 619 -7.23 7.09 -37.00
CA ILE A 619 -8.06 8.27 -37.27
C ILE A 619 -7.18 9.37 -37.85
N THR A 620 -7.58 9.92 -38.99
CA THR A 620 -6.89 11.01 -39.68
C THR A 620 -7.87 12.13 -40.02
N LYS A 621 -7.33 13.32 -40.24
CA LYS A 621 -8.11 14.51 -40.63
C LYS A 621 -7.66 14.99 -41.99
N LYS A 622 -8.62 15.11 -42.93
CA LYS A 622 -8.39 15.65 -44.26
C LYS A 622 -9.36 16.80 -44.48
N ILE A 623 -8.85 18.00 -44.70
CA ILE A 623 -9.67 19.22 -44.99
C ILE A 623 -10.84 19.36 -43.98
N GLY A 624 -10.54 19.18 -42.69
CA GLY A 624 -11.54 19.30 -41.61
C GLY A 624 -12.42 18.07 -41.37
N VAL A 625 -12.39 17.04 -42.22
CA VAL A 625 -13.19 15.82 -42.13
C VAL A 625 -12.37 14.67 -41.53
N LEU A 626 -12.99 13.89 -40.62
CA LEU A 626 -12.35 12.73 -40.00
C LEU A 626 -12.55 11.46 -40.85
N TYR A 627 -11.48 10.77 -41.11
CA TYR A 627 -11.42 9.46 -41.75
C TYR A 627 -10.91 8.39 -40.82
N LEU A 628 -11.48 7.20 -40.88
CA LEU A 628 -11.01 5.99 -40.26
C LEU A 628 -10.30 5.14 -41.30
N THR A 629 -9.06 4.73 -41.01
CA THR A 629 -8.27 3.84 -41.85
C THR A 629 -7.91 2.57 -41.05
N PHE A 630 -8.15 1.40 -41.65
CA PHE A 630 -7.81 0.10 -41.04
C PHE A 630 -7.58 -0.97 -42.11
N GLY A 631 -6.86 -2.02 -41.70
CA GLY A 631 -6.55 -3.15 -42.55
C GLY A 631 -7.27 -4.43 -42.15
N THR A 632 -7.46 -5.32 -43.09
CA THR A 632 -8.19 -6.57 -42.87
C THR A 632 -7.33 -7.81 -43.16
N GLU A 633 -7.81 -8.99 -42.67
CA GLU A 633 -7.13 -10.29 -42.79
C GLU A 633 -6.91 -10.71 -44.26
N ASP A 634 -7.85 -10.37 -45.13
CA ASP A 634 -7.75 -10.63 -46.56
C ASP A 634 -6.91 -9.62 -47.33
N GLY A 635 -6.27 -8.65 -46.67
CA GLY A 635 -5.31 -7.72 -47.27
C GLY A 635 -5.92 -6.49 -47.91
N ASN A 636 -7.12 -6.10 -47.50
CA ASN A 636 -7.70 -4.81 -47.89
C ASN A 636 -7.29 -3.69 -46.92
N LEU A 637 -7.10 -2.51 -47.44
CA LEU A 637 -7.02 -1.26 -46.70
C LEU A 637 -8.35 -0.51 -46.92
N ILE A 638 -8.98 -0.15 -45.82
CA ILE A 638 -10.29 0.56 -45.86
C ILE A 638 -10.06 1.95 -45.30
N GLU A 639 -10.50 2.96 -46.07
CA GLU A 639 -10.47 4.36 -45.67
C GLU A 639 -11.85 4.98 -45.88
N ALA A 640 -12.55 5.32 -44.80
CA ALA A 640 -13.91 5.82 -44.85
C ALA A 640 -14.12 7.01 -43.92
N GLU A 641 -14.96 7.95 -44.33
CA GLU A 641 -15.36 9.10 -43.54
C GLU A 641 -16.21 8.66 -42.34
N ILE A 642 -15.82 9.07 -41.15
CA ILE A 642 -16.45 8.60 -39.90
C ILE A 642 -17.92 9.03 -39.82
N ASP A 643 -18.25 10.27 -40.18
CA ASP A 643 -19.65 10.75 -40.15
C ASP A 643 -20.53 10.05 -41.20
N LYS A 644 -20.00 9.66 -42.37
CA LYS A 644 -20.73 8.82 -43.32
C LYS A 644 -20.98 7.41 -42.77
N LEU A 645 -20.00 6.82 -42.13
CA LEU A 645 -20.18 5.53 -41.44
C LEU A 645 -21.29 5.62 -40.40
N LEU A 646 -21.30 6.70 -39.59
CA LEU A 646 -22.34 6.96 -38.59
C LEU A 646 -23.73 7.17 -39.14
N GLN A 647 -23.85 7.71 -40.39
CA GLN A 647 -25.12 7.96 -41.06
C GLN A 647 -25.66 6.71 -41.75
N THR A 648 -24.79 6.00 -42.45
CA THR A 648 -25.20 4.89 -43.36
C THR A 648 -25.18 3.52 -42.66
N GLY A 649 -24.38 3.35 -41.61
CA GLY A 649 -24.13 2.06 -40.97
C GLY A 649 -23.43 1.05 -41.88
N LYS A 650 -22.77 1.51 -42.97
CA LYS A 650 -22.11 0.65 -43.95
C LYS A 650 -20.79 1.26 -44.41
N VAL A 651 -19.83 0.39 -44.75
CA VAL A 651 -18.58 0.82 -45.40
C VAL A 651 -18.86 0.98 -46.91
N PRO A 652 -18.59 2.16 -47.49
CA PRO A 652 -18.73 2.38 -48.94
C PRO A 652 -17.75 1.47 -49.70
N ILE A 653 -18.19 0.90 -50.83
CA ILE A 653 -17.37 -0.01 -51.63
C ILE A 653 -16.12 0.69 -52.15
N GLU A 654 -16.24 1.93 -52.55
CA GLU A 654 -15.16 2.81 -53.01
C GLU A 654 -14.09 3.08 -51.95
N SER A 655 -14.41 2.85 -50.69
CA SER A 655 -13.49 2.97 -49.57
C SER A 655 -12.56 1.76 -49.38
N ILE A 656 -12.77 0.68 -50.13
CA ILE A 656 -12.06 -0.58 -49.99
C ILE A 656 -11.00 -0.71 -51.09
N LYS A 657 -9.72 -0.84 -50.69
CA LYS A 657 -8.62 -1.01 -51.62
C LYS A 657 -7.85 -2.29 -51.29
N LYS A 658 -7.76 -3.20 -52.28
CA LYS A 658 -6.89 -4.37 -52.16
C LYS A 658 -5.43 -3.92 -52.26
N VAL A 659 -4.63 -4.12 -51.22
CA VAL A 659 -3.23 -3.66 -51.12
C VAL A 659 -2.24 -4.80 -50.90
N SER A 660 -2.70 -5.97 -50.49
CA SER A 660 -1.86 -7.14 -50.25
C SER A 660 -2.70 -8.44 -50.39
N ASN A 661 -2.01 -9.58 -50.52
CA ASN A 661 -2.64 -10.91 -50.47
C ASN A 661 -2.63 -11.51 -49.07
N SER A 662 -2.09 -10.80 -48.07
CA SER A 662 -1.97 -11.21 -46.69
C SER A 662 -2.54 -10.13 -45.77
N ALA A 663 -2.83 -10.49 -44.53
CA ALA A 663 -3.39 -9.59 -43.52
C ALA A 663 -2.54 -8.32 -43.36
N VAL A 664 -3.21 -7.16 -43.34
CA VAL A 664 -2.60 -5.90 -42.98
C VAL A 664 -2.59 -5.78 -41.46
N THR A 665 -1.40 -5.73 -40.83
CA THR A 665 -1.25 -5.83 -39.40
C THR A 665 -0.96 -4.53 -38.67
N GLN A 666 -0.41 -3.54 -39.35
CA GLN A 666 -0.18 -2.20 -38.80
C GLN A 666 -0.20 -1.15 -39.92
N ILE A 667 -0.71 0.04 -39.59
CA ILE A 667 -0.71 1.20 -40.44
C ILE A 667 -0.04 2.35 -39.70
N ALA A 668 0.79 3.14 -40.43
CA ALA A 668 1.39 4.36 -39.91
C ALA A 668 1.02 5.52 -40.90
N ARG A 669 0.47 6.63 -40.35
CA ARG A 669 -0.07 7.72 -41.14
C ARG A 669 -0.12 9.03 -40.36
N PRO A 670 0.16 10.22 -40.98
CA PRO A 670 -0.01 11.50 -40.31
C PRO A 670 -1.47 11.74 -39.89
N PHE A 671 -1.66 12.41 -38.75
CA PHE A 671 -3.00 12.81 -38.31
C PHE A 671 -3.59 13.85 -39.30
N ASP A 672 -2.89 14.97 -39.54
CA ASP A 672 -3.22 15.93 -40.57
C ASP A 672 -2.65 15.43 -41.90
N ASP A 673 -3.47 14.75 -42.66
CA ASP A 673 -3.07 14.05 -43.88
C ASP A 673 -3.28 14.95 -45.12
N SER A 674 -2.41 15.94 -45.28
CA SER A 674 -2.41 16.84 -46.46
C SER A 674 -1.78 16.20 -47.68
N ASP A 675 -0.82 15.27 -47.47
CA ASP A 675 0.03 14.75 -48.57
C ASP A 675 -0.38 13.34 -49.01
N GLY A 676 -1.35 12.70 -48.31
CA GLY A 676 -1.84 11.35 -48.64
C GLY A 676 -0.82 10.24 -48.44
N TYR A 677 0.29 10.50 -47.68
CA TYR A 677 1.32 9.50 -47.47
C TYR A 677 0.96 8.59 -46.27
N TYR A 678 1.07 7.28 -46.48
CA TYR A 678 0.94 6.27 -45.45
C TYR A 678 1.88 5.09 -45.73
N SER A 679 2.15 4.32 -44.73
CA SER A 679 2.87 3.03 -44.83
C SER A 679 2.16 1.95 -44.00
N PHE A 680 2.36 0.69 -44.35
CA PHE A 680 1.72 -0.40 -43.65
C PHE A 680 2.57 -1.67 -43.69
N ILE A 681 2.27 -2.57 -42.76
CA ILE A 681 2.84 -3.90 -42.70
C ILE A 681 1.78 -4.91 -43.12
N SER A 682 2.18 -5.83 -43.97
CA SER A 682 1.38 -7.00 -44.30
C SER A 682 2.27 -8.23 -44.21
N ASN A 683 1.99 -9.13 -43.25
CA ASN A 683 2.84 -10.28 -42.94
C ASN A 683 4.28 -9.85 -42.63
N LYS A 684 5.23 -10.25 -43.47
CA LYS A 684 6.68 -9.96 -43.37
C LYS A 684 7.10 -8.88 -44.37
N THR A 685 6.19 -8.11 -44.90
CA THR A 685 6.50 -7.12 -45.94
C THR A 685 6.03 -5.73 -45.52
N PHE A 686 6.92 -4.78 -45.63
CA PHE A 686 6.62 -3.34 -45.52
C PHE A 686 6.17 -2.81 -46.89
N TYR A 687 5.18 -1.93 -46.85
CA TYR A 687 4.65 -1.22 -48.03
C TYR A 687 4.47 0.28 -47.73
N ASP A 688 4.59 1.12 -48.78
CA ASP A 688 4.18 2.51 -48.69
C ASP A 688 3.15 2.90 -49.76
N SER A 689 2.53 4.08 -49.61
CA SER A 689 1.52 4.59 -50.51
C SER A 689 2.04 4.91 -51.94
N LYS A 690 3.36 4.96 -52.15
CA LYS A 690 4.03 5.15 -53.43
C LYS A 690 4.27 3.85 -54.21
N GLY A 691 3.89 2.70 -53.60
CA GLY A 691 4.05 1.38 -54.19
C GLY A 691 5.40 0.71 -53.90
N ASN A 692 6.23 1.28 -53.06
CA ASN A 692 7.47 0.64 -52.62
C ASN A 692 7.18 -0.50 -51.63
N GLN A 693 8.00 -1.56 -51.70
CA GLN A 693 7.92 -2.72 -50.80
C GLN A 693 9.29 -3.22 -50.41
N ASN A 694 9.38 -3.68 -49.13
CA ASN A 694 10.56 -4.37 -48.60
C ASN A 694 10.12 -5.65 -47.90
N GLN A 695 10.58 -6.80 -48.40
CA GLN A 695 10.25 -8.12 -47.86
C GLN A 695 11.35 -8.63 -46.94
N TYR A 696 10.94 -9.25 -45.84
CA TYR A 696 11.82 -9.78 -44.80
C TYR A 696 11.59 -11.29 -44.57
N ASN A 697 12.61 -11.99 -44.08
CA ASN A 697 12.49 -13.41 -43.71
C ASN A 697 11.92 -13.60 -42.28
N VAL A 698 11.89 -12.54 -41.49
CA VAL A 698 11.45 -12.53 -40.09
C VAL A 698 10.21 -11.65 -39.90
N PRO A 699 9.42 -11.84 -38.85
CA PRO A 699 8.28 -10.98 -38.57
C PRO A 699 8.68 -9.52 -38.34
N ILE A 700 7.85 -8.61 -38.81
CA ILE A 700 7.93 -7.19 -38.50
C ILE A 700 7.11 -6.96 -37.23
N ILE A 701 7.70 -6.27 -36.26
CA ILE A 701 7.12 -6.03 -34.93
C ILE A 701 6.37 -4.70 -34.91
N GLN A 702 6.98 -3.65 -35.48
CA GLN A 702 6.49 -2.28 -35.43
C GLN A 702 6.91 -1.49 -36.66
N ASN A 703 6.06 -0.55 -37.09
CA ASN A 703 6.38 0.47 -38.07
C ASN A 703 6.07 1.84 -37.49
N ILE A 704 7.05 2.72 -37.44
CA ILE A 704 6.89 4.12 -37.03
C ILE A 704 7.21 5.01 -38.21
N LEU A 705 6.31 5.93 -38.50
CA LEU A 705 6.46 6.93 -39.55
C LEU A 705 6.89 8.27 -38.93
N ILE A 706 7.92 8.88 -39.52
CA ILE A 706 8.39 10.21 -39.10
C ILE A 706 8.40 11.13 -40.29
N LYS A 707 7.98 12.37 -40.06
CA LYS A 707 8.20 13.48 -41.01
C LYS A 707 9.29 14.38 -40.45
N ASN A 708 10.44 14.45 -41.11
CA ASN A 708 11.58 15.24 -40.64
C ASN A 708 11.38 16.75 -40.93
N SER A 709 12.28 17.58 -40.43
CA SER A 709 12.27 19.04 -40.62
C SER A 709 12.40 19.49 -42.08
N LYS A 710 12.81 18.58 -43.00
CA LYS A 710 12.87 18.82 -44.43
C LYS A 710 11.61 18.37 -45.17
N ASN A 711 10.53 18.02 -44.41
CA ASN A 711 9.30 17.43 -44.95
C ASN A 711 9.45 16.07 -45.65
N GLU A 712 10.51 15.31 -45.36
CA GLU A 712 10.70 13.96 -45.88
C GLU A 712 10.15 12.92 -44.91
N TYR A 713 9.59 11.86 -45.50
CA TYR A 713 9.06 10.73 -44.71
C TYR A 713 10.11 9.63 -44.52
N LEU A 714 10.33 9.24 -43.27
CA LEU A 714 11.18 8.14 -42.85
C LEU A 714 10.30 7.09 -42.18
N ASN A 715 10.46 5.84 -42.57
CA ASN A 715 9.81 4.72 -41.89
C ASN A 715 10.84 3.93 -41.09
N PHE A 716 10.52 3.64 -39.85
CA PHE A 716 11.33 2.84 -38.92
C PHE A 716 10.65 1.50 -38.74
N VAL A 717 11.18 0.48 -39.41
CA VAL A 717 10.62 -0.87 -39.43
C VAL A 717 11.39 -1.76 -38.48
N THR A 718 10.77 -2.07 -37.35
CA THR A 718 11.34 -2.96 -36.32
C THR A 718 11.08 -4.40 -36.69
N ARG A 719 12.10 -5.25 -36.72
CA ARG A 719 12.02 -6.67 -36.99
C ARG A 719 12.81 -7.52 -36.01
N ALA A 720 12.36 -8.73 -35.80
CA ALA A 720 13.03 -9.67 -34.92
C ALA A 720 14.47 -9.94 -35.36
N GLY A 721 15.39 -9.95 -34.39
CA GLY A 721 16.77 -10.39 -34.53
C GLY A 721 17.02 -11.73 -33.85
N ILE A 722 18.27 -12.07 -33.64
CA ILE A 722 18.66 -13.19 -32.76
C ILE A 722 18.65 -12.67 -31.33
N SER A 723 17.74 -13.23 -30.52
CA SER A 723 17.57 -12.81 -29.10
C SER A 723 18.94 -12.76 -28.37
N PRO A 724 19.25 -11.72 -27.60
CA PRO A 724 18.40 -10.58 -27.22
C PRO A 724 18.60 -9.32 -28.10
N SER A 725 18.49 -9.40 -29.39
CA SER A 725 18.60 -8.22 -30.26
C SER A 725 17.43 -8.06 -31.23
N ILE A 726 17.17 -6.81 -31.59
CA ILE A 726 16.16 -6.40 -32.57
C ILE A 726 16.84 -5.49 -33.60
N PHE A 727 16.43 -5.59 -34.86
CA PHE A 727 16.85 -4.67 -35.92
C PHE A 727 15.78 -3.65 -36.21
N ILE A 728 16.18 -2.39 -36.43
CA ILE A 728 15.34 -1.32 -36.90
C ILE A 728 15.90 -0.83 -38.22
N ASP A 729 15.17 -1.08 -39.31
CA ASP A 729 15.55 -0.61 -40.64
C ASP A 729 14.95 0.78 -40.87
N ILE A 730 15.78 1.72 -41.28
CA ILE A 730 15.39 3.09 -41.65
C ILE A 730 15.16 3.10 -43.15
N ILE A 731 13.90 3.30 -43.55
CA ILE A 731 13.49 3.32 -44.95
C ILE A 731 13.21 4.75 -45.37
N MET A 732 13.93 5.23 -46.37
CA MET A 732 13.73 6.53 -47.00
C MET A 732 13.51 6.33 -48.51
N ASN A 733 12.48 6.95 -49.05
CA ASN A 733 12.13 6.79 -50.46
C ASN A 733 12.02 5.32 -50.92
N GLY A 734 11.44 4.48 -50.09
CA GLY A 734 11.22 3.07 -50.35
C GLY A 734 12.46 2.14 -50.21
N LYS A 735 13.62 2.68 -49.90
CA LYS A 735 14.87 1.92 -49.75
C LYS A 735 15.37 1.96 -48.34
N VAL A 736 15.90 0.82 -47.87
CA VAL A 736 16.63 0.75 -46.59
C VAL A 736 17.89 1.61 -46.70
N SER A 737 17.94 2.71 -45.97
CA SER A 737 19.08 3.63 -45.93
C SER A 737 20.11 3.21 -44.92
N SER A 738 19.68 2.66 -43.75
CA SER A 738 20.51 2.14 -42.70
C SER A 738 19.72 1.19 -41.82
N THR A 739 20.45 0.39 -41.01
CA THR A 739 19.87 -0.54 -40.03
C THR A 739 20.52 -0.31 -38.67
N CYS A 740 19.71 -0.09 -37.64
CA CYS A 740 20.13 -0.07 -36.25
C CYS A 740 20.03 -1.48 -35.65
N ASN A 741 21.01 -1.89 -34.87
CA ASN A 741 20.95 -3.10 -34.09
C ASN A 741 20.80 -2.75 -32.61
N ILE A 742 19.67 -3.11 -32.01
CA ILE A 742 19.34 -2.81 -30.63
C ILE A 742 19.57 -4.07 -29.81
N TYR A 743 20.51 -4.00 -28.87
CA TYR A 743 20.81 -5.07 -27.92
C TYR A 743 19.91 -4.98 -26.68
N ASN A 744 19.77 -6.09 -25.94
CA ASN A 744 18.94 -6.17 -24.73
C ASN A 744 17.45 -5.85 -24.95
N ALA A 745 16.96 -6.06 -26.17
CA ALA A 745 15.57 -5.96 -26.52
C ALA A 745 14.95 -7.34 -26.71
N LEU A 746 13.72 -7.53 -26.27
CA LEU A 746 12.96 -8.77 -26.41
C LEU A 746 12.23 -8.79 -27.75
N SER A 747 11.94 -9.96 -28.27
CA SER A 747 11.32 -10.12 -29.59
C SER A 747 9.91 -9.50 -29.74
N ALA A 748 9.26 -9.15 -28.64
CA ALA A 748 7.96 -8.49 -28.60
C ALA A 748 8.03 -7.00 -28.20
N ASP A 749 9.22 -6.46 -27.93
CA ASP A 749 9.38 -5.11 -27.44
C ASP A 749 9.00 -4.09 -28.52
N LYS A 750 8.24 -3.08 -28.07
CA LYS A 750 7.90 -1.90 -28.87
C LYS A 750 8.76 -0.72 -28.42
N PHE A 751 9.08 0.15 -29.36
CA PHE A 751 9.92 1.31 -29.12
C PHE A 751 9.08 2.58 -29.14
N SER A 752 9.44 3.51 -28.25
CA SER A 752 9.10 4.91 -28.36
C SER A 752 10.27 5.64 -29.06
N ILE A 753 9.97 6.71 -29.76
CA ILE A 753 11.00 7.46 -30.50
C ILE A 753 10.82 8.96 -30.24
N SER A 754 11.94 9.63 -29.98
CA SER A 754 11.98 11.10 -29.83
C SER A 754 13.39 11.64 -30.06
N ASP A 755 13.49 12.94 -30.24
CA ASP A 755 14.70 13.71 -29.97
C ASP A 755 14.80 13.95 -28.45
N LEU A 756 15.47 13.06 -27.75
CA LEU A 756 15.56 13.10 -26.28
C LEU A 756 16.29 14.33 -25.75
N TYR A 757 17.28 14.81 -26.48
CA TYR A 757 18.17 15.86 -26.03
C TYR A 757 17.97 17.20 -26.76
N ASN A 758 16.88 17.33 -27.54
CA ASN A 758 16.56 18.52 -28.34
C ASN A 758 17.76 19.00 -29.20
N ASN A 759 18.49 18.03 -29.76
CA ASN A 759 19.71 18.26 -30.52
C ASN A 759 19.59 17.86 -32.00
N GLY A 760 18.37 17.58 -32.45
CA GLY A 760 18.03 17.12 -33.79
C GLY A 760 18.33 15.65 -34.09
N LYS A 761 18.77 14.87 -33.07
CA LYS A 761 19.04 13.44 -33.19
C LYS A 761 17.89 12.63 -32.58
N LEU A 762 17.48 11.59 -33.27
CA LEU A 762 16.45 10.67 -32.81
C LEU A 762 17.05 9.53 -32.00
N TYR A 763 16.32 9.14 -30.97
CA TYR A 763 16.64 8.02 -30.11
C TYR A 763 15.45 7.06 -30.00
N PHE A 764 15.74 5.77 -30.07
CA PHE A 764 14.79 4.71 -29.75
C PHE A 764 14.85 4.41 -28.26
N VAL A 765 13.73 4.44 -27.59
CA VAL A 765 13.60 4.12 -26.15
C VAL A 765 12.83 2.83 -25.98
N ASN A 766 13.41 1.90 -25.25
CA ASN A 766 12.82 0.63 -24.89
C ASN A 766 12.83 0.45 -23.37
N SER A 767 11.74 0.00 -22.80
CA SER A 767 11.68 -0.42 -21.41
C SER A 767 11.16 -1.85 -21.31
N ASN A 768 11.87 -2.68 -20.58
CA ASN A 768 11.51 -4.06 -20.28
C ASN A 768 12.05 -4.46 -18.89
N TYR A 769 11.84 -5.70 -18.47
CA TYR A 769 12.26 -6.16 -17.14
C TYR A 769 13.78 -6.04 -16.87
N ILE A 770 14.62 -5.90 -17.92
CA ILE A 770 16.07 -5.77 -17.79
C ILE A 770 16.46 -4.32 -17.46
N GLY A 771 15.72 -3.33 -17.97
CA GLY A 771 16.00 -1.92 -17.79
C GLY A 771 15.32 -1.01 -18.81
N VAL A 772 15.62 0.27 -18.72
CA VAL A 772 15.28 1.26 -19.75
C VAL A 772 16.53 1.55 -20.58
N PHE A 773 16.40 1.41 -21.87
CA PHE A 773 17.49 1.57 -22.85
C PHE A 773 17.14 2.70 -23.82
N ALA A 774 18.15 3.45 -24.25
CA ALA A 774 18.02 4.43 -25.31
C ALA A 774 19.19 4.28 -26.29
N TYR A 775 18.89 4.27 -27.60
CA TYR A 775 19.86 4.11 -28.68
C TYR A 775 19.66 5.14 -29.76
N ASP A 776 20.75 5.70 -30.28
CA ASP A 776 20.71 6.54 -31.48
C ASP A 776 20.53 5.73 -32.78
N LEU A 777 20.37 6.42 -33.91
CA LEU A 777 20.19 5.78 -35.22
C LEU A 777 21.41 4.99 -35.71
N ASN A 778 22.57 5.13 -35.06
CA ASN A 778 23.80 4.40 -35.36
C ASN A 778 24.04 3.22 -34.42
N SER A 779 23.03 2.83 -33.63
CA SER A 779 23.13 1.77 -32.61
C SER A 779 23.99 2.12 -31.39
N ASN A 780 24.37 3.36 -31.20
CA ASN A 780 25.09 3.77 -30.02
C ASN A 780 24.10 3.95 -28.86
N GLN A 781 24.44 3.37 -27.74
CA GLN A 781 23.67 3.58 -26.51
C GLN A 781 23.83 5.01 -26.02
N ALA A 782 22.74 5.66 -25.64
CA ALA A 782 22.73 7.01 -25.11
C ALA A 782 23.50 7.07 -23.77
N GLU A 783 24.04 8.23 -23.46
CA GLU A 783 24.73 8.45 -22.18
C GLU A 783 23.78 8.26 -21.00
N ASN A 784 24.27 7.72 -19.90
CA ASN A 784 23.51 7.37 -18.68
C ASN A 784 22.46 6.23 -18.83
N PHE A 785 22.47 5.51 -19.96
CA PHE A 785 21.67 4.32 -20.13
C PHE A 785 22.59 3.06 -20.11
N PRO A 786 22.07 1.87 -19.72
CA PRO A 786 20.70 1.60 -19.32
C PRO A 786 20.38 2.07 -17.89
N ILE A 787 19.14 2.48 -17.66
CA ILE A 787 18.62 2.73 -16.33
C ILE A 787 18.10 1.40 -15.77
N LYS A 788 18.56 1.02 -14.58
CA LYS A 788 18.17 -0.22 -13.90
C LYS A 788 17.70 0.08 -12.48
N LEU A 789 16.76 -0.72 -11.99
CA LEU A 789 16.28 -0.66 -10.60
C LEU A 789 16.78 -1.86 -9.81
N VAL A 790 16.91 -1.69 -8.50
CA VAL A 790 17.22 -2.77 -7.57
C VAL A 790 15.90 -3.29 -7.03
N ASN A 791 15.67 -4.61 -7.14
CA ASN A 791 14.47 -5.30 -6.63
C ASN A 791 13.14 -4.80 -7.22
N ASP A 792 13.16 -4.24 -8.43
CA ASP A 792 11.95 -3.87 -9.16
C ASP A 792 12.21 -4.00 -10.68
N GLU A 793 11.15 -4.22 -11.46
CA GLU A 793 11.23 -4.45 -12.89
C GLU A 793 10.28 -3.52 -13.64
N PHE A 794 10.76 -2.94 -14.74
CA PHE A 794 9.92 -2.11 -15.60
C PHE A 794 8.90 -2.96 -16.38
N SER A 795 7.77 -2.36 -16.69
CA SER A 795 6.68 -2.96 -17.42
C SER A 795 6.10 -1.99 -18.46
N GLY A 796 5.87 -2.50 -19.66
CA GLY A 796 5.24 -1.76 -20.74
C GLY A 796 6.16 -0.76 -21.45
N GLN A 797 5.64 -0.14 -22.49
CA GLN A 797 6.33 0.85 -23.31
C GLN A 797 6.38 2.21 -22.60
N SER A 798 7.53 2.90 -22.68
CA SER A 798 7.71 4.23 -22.09
C SER A 798 6.99 5.33 -22.89
N ILE A 799 6.57 6.36 -22.18
CA ILE A 799 6.10 7.64 -22.71
C ILE A 799 7.26 8.64 -22.69
N LEU A 800 7.30 9.55 -23.66
CA LEU A 800 8.32 10.58 -23.78
C LEU A 800 7.67 11.98 -23.75
N LEU A 801 8.02 12.78 -22.73
CA LEU A 801 7.44 14.09 -22.48
C LEU A 801 8.41 14.97 -21.70
N ASP A 802 8.55 16.24 -22.06
CA ASP A 802 9.26 17.24 -21.25
C ASP A 802 8.42 17.59 -20.02
N VAL A 803 8.71 16.94 -18.89
CA VAL A 803 7.94 17.03 -17.63
C VAL A 803 8.38 18.21 -16.77
N ASP A 804 9.67 18.50 -16.74
CA ASP A 804 10.24 19.57 -15.88
C ASP A 804 10.47 20.90 -16.61
N ARG A 805 10.18 20.94 -17.93
CA ARG A 805 10.27 22.11 -18.80
C ARG A 805 11.70 22.59 -19.05
N ASP A 806 12.64 21.69 -19.08
CA ASP A 806 14.02 22.01 -19.44
C ASP A 806 14.29 21.92 -20.95
N GLY A 807 13.27 21.56 -21.74
CA GLY A 807 13.32 21.41 -23.19
C GLY A 807 13.78 20.02 -23.64
N LEU A 808 14.01 19.09 -22.73
CA LEU A 808 14.38 17.69 -23.00
C LEU A 808 13.16 16.80 -22.75
N ASN A 809 13.12 15.61 -23.36
CA ASN A 809 12.05 14.68 -23.09
C ASN A 809 12.45 13.69 -22.00
N GLU A 810 11.74 13.67 -20.88
CA GLU A 810 11.86 12.66 -19.85
C GLU A 810 11.21 11.36 -20.27
N ILE A 811 11.65 10.29 -19.63
CA ILE A 811 11.11 8.94 -19.80
C ILE A 811 10.16 8.62 -18.68
N ILE A 812 8.88 8.46 -19.01
CA ILE A 812 7.82 8.05 -18.09
C ILE A 812 7.59 6.55 -18.27
N THR A 813 7.75 5.77 -17.22
CA THR A 813 7.57 4.32 -17.27
C THR A 813 7.03 3.79 -15.93
N VAL A 814 6.49 2.58 -15.93
CA VAL A 814 5.91 1.94 -14.75
C VAL A 814 6.68 0.67 -14.40
N THR A 815 6.56 0.23 -13.16
CA THR A 815 7.17 -1.01 -12.68
C THR A 815 6.13 -2.01 -12.22
N GLN A 816 6.53 -3.28 -12.13
CA GLN A 816 5.66 -4.36 -11.66
C GLN A 816 5.20 -4.16 -10.20
N GLN A 817 5.96 -3.41 -9.40
CA GLN A 817 5.57 -3.07 -8.03
C GLN A 817 4.59 -1.89 -7.94
N GLY A 818 4.10 -1.37 -9.06
CA GLY A 818 3.11 -0.30 -9.07
C GLY A 818 3.69 1.08 -8.78
N LYS A 819 4.83 1.39 -9.39
CA LYS A 819 5.48 2.70 -9.31
C LYS A 819 5.54 3.35 -10.68
N LEU A 820 5.18 4.61 -10.76
CA LEU A 820 5.36 5.46 -11.94
C LEU A 820 6.64 6.27 -11.77
N TYR A 821 7.63 5.95 -12.57
CA TYR A 821 8.90 6.68 -12.63
C TYR A 821 8.89 7.72 -13.74
N VAL A 822 9.56 8.82 -13.49
CA VAL A 822 9.96 9.79 -14.50
C VAL A 822 11.48 9.98 -14.37
N PHE A 823 12.20 9.65 -15.43
CA PHE A 823 13.65 9.75 -15.47
C PHE A 823 14.07 10.94 -16.33
N ASP A 824 14.91 11.79 -15.76
CA ASP A 824 15.67 12.79 -16.47
C ASP A 824 16.63 12.09 -17.45
N THR A 825 16.43 12.29 -18.73
CA THR A 825 17.21 11.60 -19.79
C THR A 825 18.67 12.02 -19.80
N LYS A 826 19.00 13.21 -19.31
CA LYS A 826 20.36 13.73 -19.26
C LYS A 826 21.19 13.11 -18.16
N THR A 827 20.57 12.79 -17.02
CA THR A 827 21.27 12.27 -15.85
C THR A 827 20.98 10.80 -15.58
N GLY A 828 19.91 10.23 -16.19
CA GLY A 828 19.42 8.88 -15.91
C GLY A 828 18.79 8.74 -14.51
N ARG A 829 18.55 9.85 -13.80
CA ARG A 829 18.03 9.85 -12.43
C ARG A 829 16.53 10.10 -12.40
N THR A 830 15.90 9.60 -11.36
CA THR A 830 14.47 9.88 -11.09
C THR A 830 14.28 11.36 -10.78
N LEU A 831 13.30 12.01 -11.41
CA LEU A 831 12.93 13.38 -11.08
C LEU A 831 12.36 13.49 -9.66
N ASN A 832 12.46 14.68 -9.08
CA ASN A 832 11.83 14.99 -7.80
C ASN A 832 10.33 14.74 -7.83
N ASN A 833 9.75 14.33 -6.70
CA ASN A 833 8.36 13.88 -6.53
C ASN A 833 8.02 12.51 -7.12
N PHE A 834 8.95 11.80 -7.75
CA PHE A 834 8.77 10.44 -8.25
C PHE A 834 9.60 9.44 -7.43
N PRO A 835 9.27 8.13 -7.49
CA PRO A 835 8.15 7.53 -8.18
C PRO A 835 6.80 7.82 -7.51
N LEU A 836 5.72 7.88 -8.31
CA LEU A 836 4.34 7.99 -7.82
C LEU A 836 3.69 6.61 -7.69
N VAL A 837 2.69 6.51 -6.81
CA VAL A 837 1.85 5.31 -6.68
C VAL A 837 0.97 5.12 -7.91
N THR A 838 0.86 3.88 -8.40
CA THR A 838 -0.03 3.51 -9.52
C THR A 838 -0.87 2.26 -9.27
N GLY A 839 -0.78 1.65 -8.08
CA GLY A 839 -1.41 0.36 -7.80
C GLY A 839 -0.51 -0.85 -8.08
N ASN A 840 -1.04 -2.05 -7.93
CA ASN A 840 -0.25 -3.28 -8.01
C ASN A 840 -0.25 -3.87 -9.43
N PHE A 841 0.92 -4.19 -9.97
CA PHE A 841 1.08 -4.81 -11.28
C PHE A 841 0.32 -4.08 -12.39
N PRO A 842 0.84 -2.97 -12.92
CA PRO A 842 0.27 -2.33 -14.10
C PRO A 842 0.12 -3.34 -15.24
N ILE A 843 -1.10 -3.48 -15.75
CA ILE A 843 -1.40 -4.44 -16.83
C ILE A 843 -1.16 -3.86 -18.21
N ASN A 844 -0.92 -2.56 -18.30
CA ASN A 844 -0.70 -1.82 -19.54
C ASN A 844 0.49 -0.88 -19.40
N SER A 845 1.04 -0.46 -20.55
CA SER A 845 1.87 0.73 -20.63
C SER A 845 1.11 1.94 -20.07
N PRO A 846 1.79 2.93 -19.48
CA PRO A 846 1.11 4.16 -19.09
C PRO A 846 0.48 4.84 -20.31
N PHE A 847 -0.67 5.47 -20.11
CA PHE A 847 -1.35 6.26 -21.12
C PHE A 847 -1.16 7.74 -20.84
N LEU A 848 -0.90 8.52 -21.87
CA LEU A 848 -0.84 9.97 -21.76
C LEU A 848 -1.99 10.59 -22.54
N PHE A 849 -2.75 11.44 -21.88
CA PHE A 849 -3.69 12.35 -22.49
C PHE A 849 -3.22 13.78 -22.23
N SER A 850 -3.31 14.66 -23.22
CA SER A 850 -2.92 16.05 -23.08
C SER A 850 -4.08 16.95 -23.48
N GLU A 851 -4.52 17.78 -22.56
CA GLU A 851 -5.53 18.81 -22.75
C GLU A 851 -4.82 20.10 -23.23
N GLU A 852 -5.20 20.64 -24.37
CA GLU A 852 -4.69 21.94 -24.83
C GLU A 852 -5.34 23.05 -24.03
N LEU A 853 -4.53 23.88 -23.41
CA LEU A 853 -5.00 25.02 -22.63
C LEU A 853 -5.05 26.27 -23.48
N PRO A 854 -6.06 27.16 -23.30
CA PRO A 854 -6.07 28.47 -23.94
C PRO A 854 -4.83 29.27 -23.54
N THR A 855 -4.07 29.77 -24.51
CA THR A 855 -2.87 30.57 -24.28
C THR A 855 -2.85 31.77 -25.17
N MET A 856 -2.31 32.90 -24.70
CA MET A 856 -2.02 34.08 -25.54
C MET A 856 -0.61 34.03 -26.16
N GLY A 857 0.17 32.99 -25.86
CA GLY A 857 1.52 32.81 -26.36
C GLY A 857 1.57 32.16 -27.73
N PRO A 858 2.70 32.23 -28.42
CA PRO A 858 2.88 31.67 -29.77
C PRO A 858 2.94 30.13 -29.79
N LEU A 859 3.13 29.51 -28.64
CA LEU A 859 3.22 28.05 -28.47
C LEU A 859 2.04 27.51 -27.67
N PRO A 860 1.44 26.39 -28.09
CA PRO A 860 0.39 25.76 -27.35
C PRO A 860 0.92 25.23 -26.01
N VAL A 861 0.10 25.32 -24.96
CA VAL A 861 0.37 24.77 -23.66
C VAL A 861 -0.55 23.57 -23.45
N TYR A 862 0.03 22.45 -23.05
CA TYR A 862 -0.70 21.22 -22.81
C TYR A 862 -0.66 20.85 -21.33
N LYS A 863 -1.78 20.36 -20.85
CA LYS A 863 -1.92 19.82 -19.49
C LYS A 863 -1.91 18.29 -19.58
N PRO A 864 -0.83 17.64 -19.21
CA PRO A 864 -0.69 16.19 -19.36
C PRO A 864 -1.32 15.43 -18.21
N TYR A 865 -1.97 14.32 -18.54
CA TYR A 865 -2.54 13.34 -17.60
C TYR A 865 -1.95 11.97 -17.90
N VAL A 866 -1.29 11.38 -16.94
CA VAL A 866 -0.72 10.03 -17.05
C VAL A 866 -1.62 9.06 -16.30
N ALA A 867 -2.14 8.09 -17.04
CA ALA A 867 -3.06 7.08 -16.53
C ALA A 867 -2.43 5.69 -16.52
N THR A 868 -2.70 4.93 -15.47
CA THR A 868 -2.30 3.53 -15.32
C THR A 868 -3.49 2.70 -14.84
N ILE A 869 -3.53 1.44 -15.24
CA ILE A 869 -4.52 0.47 -14.76
C ILE A 869 -3.75 -0.72 -14.20
N ASP A 870 -4.10 -1.15 -12.99
CA ASP A 870 -3.46 -2.27 -12.31
C ASP A 870 -4.19 -3.61 -12.51
N ALA A 871 -3.59 -4.68 -12.01
CA ALA A 871 -4.16 -6.03 -12.09
C ALA A 871 -5.51 -6.17 -11.33
N ASN A 872 -5.75 -5.32 -10.33
CA ASN A 872 -7.02 -5.25 -9.60
C ASN A 872 -8.08 -4.43 -10.34
N LYS A 873 -7.78 -3.97 -11.57
CA LYS A 873 -8.67 -3.13 -12.38
C LYS A 873 -8.91 -1.75 -11.76
N HIS A 874 -7.93 -1.26 -11.04
CA HIS A 874 -7.94 0.08 -10.48
C HIS A 874 -7.27 1.05 -11.45
N LEU A 875 -7.99 2.14 -11.79
CA LEU A 875 -7.45 3.25 -12.57
C LEU A 875 -6.84 4.29 -11.64
N THR A 876 -5.63 4.73 -11.97
CA THR A 876 -4.99 5.89 -11.33
C THR A 876 -4.60 6.90 -12.41
N VAL A 877 -4.98 8.16 -12.25
CA VAL A 877 -4.68 9.24 -13.20
C VAL A 877 -4.01 10.39 -12.48
N TRP A 878 -2.76 10.64 -12.84
CA TRP A 878 -1.97 11.77 -12.37
C TRP A 878 -1.98 12.89 -13.38
N ASN A 879 -2.31 14.11 -12.95
CA ASN A 879 -2.13 15.32 -13.71
C ASN A 879 -0.78 15.94 -13.38
N LEU A 880 0.05 16.13 -14.38
CA LEU A 880 1.36 16.78 -14.29
C LEU A 880 1.23 18.28 -14.54
N ALA A 881 2.26 19.05 -14.18
CA ALA A 881 2.28 20.49 -14.50
C ALA A 881 2.14 20.71 -16.00
N PRO A 882 1.45 21.78 -16.44
CA PRO A 882 1.30 22.09 -17.86
C PRO A 882 2.66 22.21 -18.55
N VAL A 883 2.81 21.68 -19.75
CA VAL A 883 4.04 21.69 -20.55
C VAL A 883 3.86 22.54 -21.83
N GLN A 884 4.93 23.12 -22.33
CA GLN A 884 4.92 23.81 -23.64
C GLN A 884 5.46 22.88 -24.72
N GLY A 885 4.90 22.95 -25.93
CA GLY A 885 5.32 22.13 -27.05
C GLY A 885 4.53 20.83 -27.19
N LYS A 886 4.90 20.01 -28.16
CA LYS A 886 4.21 18.76 -28.47
C LYS A 886 4.68 17.62 -27.58
N VAL A 887 3.72 16.80 -27.18
CA VAL A 887 4.01 15.47 -26.60
C VAL A 887 4.67 14.62 -27.69
N SER A 888 5.83 14.06 -27.41
CA SER A 888 6.59 13.31 -28.39
C SER A 888 6.02 11.92 -28.65
N TRP A 889 5.72 11.17 -27.59
CA TRP A 889 5.19 9.81 -27.70
C TRP A 889 4.30 9.46 -26.50
N ASN A 890 3.03 9.16 -26.73
CA ASN A 890 2.03 9.03 -25.67
C ASN A 890 1.27 7.69 -25.63
N GLY A 891 1.83 6.62 -26.13
CA GLY A 891 1.22 5.29 -26.03
C GLY A 891 1.68 4.29 -27.10
N GLU A 892 1.02 3.16 -27.19
CA GLU A 892 1.42 2.00 -28.00
C GLU A 892 1.64 2.32 -29.48
N TYR A 893 0.81 3.20 -30.05
CA TYR A 893 0.91 3.65 -31.44
C TYR A 893 1.18 5.16 -31.54
N GLY A 894 1.84 5.72 -30.54
CA GLY A 894 2.27 7.12 -30.50
C GLY A 894 1.21 8.11 -30.05
N ASN A 895 -0.10 7.81 -30.16
CA ASN A 895 -1.19 8.69 -29.74
C ASN A 895 -2.55 7.97 -29.66
N ALA A 896 -3.57 8.64 -29.15
CA ALA A 896 -4.94 8.10 -29.01
C ALA A 896 -5.62 7.79 -30.35
N THR A 897 -5.20 8.41 -31.44
CA THR A 897 -5.68 8.18 -32.81
C THR A 897 -4.91 7.07 -33.53
N GLN A 898 -3.99 6.42 -32.86
CA GLN A 898 -3.19 5.26 -33.27
C GLN A 898 -2.41 5.45 -34.59
N ASN A 899 -1.88 6.62 -34.82
CA ASN A 899 -1.26 7.01 -36.09
C ASN A 899 0.13 6.39 -36.34
N SER A 900 0.83 5.91 -35.32
CA SER A 900 2.23 5.50 -35.39
C SER A 900 3.13 6.55 -36.06
N PHE A 901 2.89 7.83 -35.79
CA PHE A 901 3.48 8.94 -36.47
C PHE A 901 4.03 10.01 -35.54
N LEU A 902 5.22 10.53 -35.86
CA LEU A 902 5.84 11.66 -35.21
C LEU A 902 6.25 12.72 -36.23
N ALA A 903 5.85 13.97 -36.00
CA ALA A 903 6.40 15.11 -36.77
C ALA A 903 7.51 15.77 -35.99
N LEU A 904 8.69 15.82 -36.52
CA LEU A 904 9.81 16.59 -35.96
C LEU A 904 9.61 18.06 -36.35
N THR A 905 9.35 18.88 -35.38
CA THR A 905 9.38 20.32 -35.52
C THR A 905 10.61 20.81 -34.80
N ASN A 906 11.36 21.76 -35.35
CA ASN A 906 12.34 22.50 -34.57
C ASN A 906 11.59 23.25 -33.48
N SER A 907 11.48 22.67 -32.29
CA SER A 907 10.91 23.37 -31.16
C SER A 907 11.87 24.48 -30.76
N PRO A 908 11.38 25.73 -30.56
CA PRO A 908 12.20 26.73 -29.89
C PRO A 908 12.58 26.14 -28.54
N GLN A 909 13.83 26.26 -28.18
CA GLN A 909 14.31 25.90 -26.84
C GLN A 909 13.48 26.69 -25.83
N ALA A 910 12.77 26.04 -24.93
CA ALA A 910 12.13 26.72 -23.83
C ALA A 910 13.24 27.46 -23.07
N ASP A 911 13.01 28.71 -22.69
CA ASP A 911 13.91 29.43 -21.79
C ASP A 911 13.95 28.69 -20.47
N ALA A 912 14.95 27.81 -20.32
CA ALA A 912 15.17 27.11 -19.07
C ALA A 912 15.49 28.16 -18.00
N GLU A 913 14.89 27.99 -16.82
CA GLU A 913 15.23 28.81 -15.66
C GLU A 913 16.76 28.80 -15.48
N TYR A 914 17.37 29.98 -15.32
CA TYR A 914 18.84 30.10 -15.30
C TYR A 914 19.48 29.19 -14.24
N PHE A 915 18.88 29.13 -13.05
CA PHE A 915 19.39 28.37 -11.92
C PHE A 915 18.20 27.79 -11.12
N PRO A 916 17.63 26.65 -11.56
CA PRO A 916 16.51 26.01 -10.87
C PRO A 916 16.89 25.59 -9.45
N LEU A 917 16.17 26.14 -8.47
CA LEU A 917 16.49 25.93 -7.06
C LEU A 917 16.32 24.47 -6.63
N ASP A 918 15.41 23.73 -7.22
CA ASP A 918 15.14 22.34 -6.98
C ASP A 918 16.23 21.40 -7.52
N LYS A 919 17.04 21.84 -8.50
CA LYS A 919 18.19 21.10 -9.03
C LYS A 919 19.49 21.36 -8.26
N THR A 920 19.47 22.12 -7.15
CA THR A 920 20.66 22.38 -6.34
C THR A 920 20.56 21.65 -5.00
N TYR A 921 21.41 20.64 -4.79
CA TYR A 921 21.44 19.78 -3.59
C TYR A 921 22.82 19.13 -3.46
N ASN A 922 23.07 18.40 -2.36
CA ASN A 922 24.27 17.56 -2.24
C ASN A 922 23.92 16.10 -2.04
N TRP A 923 24.84 15.21 -2.45
CA TRP A 923 24.74 13.78 -2.22
C TRP A 923 26.13 13.13 -2.09
N PRO A 924 26.28 12.09 -1.20
CA PRO A 924 25.26 11.67 -0.22
C PRO A 924 24.97 12.77 0.81
N ASN A 925 23.75 12.75 1.37
CA ASN A 925 23.37 13.57 2.53
C ASN A 925 22.40 12.74 3.41
N PRO A 926 22.79 12.30 4.61
CA PRO A 926 24.06 12.59 5.31
C PRO A 926 25.32 12.04 4.62
N VAL A 927 26.45 12.67 4.91
CA VAL A 927 27.79 12.25 4.47
C VAL A 927 28.44 11.44 5.58
N TYR A 928 28.73 10.15 5.33
CA TYR A 928 29.31 9.26 6.33
C TYR A 928 30.83 9.12 6.21
N SER A 929 31.40 9.38 5.06
CA SER A 929 32.86 9.33 4.84
C SER A 929 33.27 10.04 3.57
N GLY A 930 34.56 10.48 3.50
CA GLY A 930 35.22 10.95 2.31
C GLY A 930 34.70 12.31 1.83
N SER A 931 33.79 12.35 0.88
CA SER A 931 33.31 13.56 0.25
C SER A 931 31.82 13.51 -0.09
N THR A 932 31.23 14.69 -0.32
CA THR A 932 29.91 14.86 -0.91
C THR A 932 29.99 15.72 -2.15
N ASN A 933 29.18 15.43 -3.15
CA ASN A 933 29.08 16.24 -4.35
C ASN A 933 27.95 17.25 -4.20
N ILE A 934 28.24 18.52 -4.38
CA ILE A 934 27.23 19.59 -4.46
C ILE A 934 26.89 19.74 -5.92
N ARG A 935 25.65 19.41 -6.26
CA ARG A 935 25.09 19.42 -7.60
C ARG A 935 24.28 20.67 -7.82
N TYR A 936 24.34 21.23 -9.02
CA TYR A 936 23.60 22.41 -9.45
C TYR A 936 23.48 22.42 -10.98
N TYR A 937 22.40 23.02 -11.49
CA TYR A 937 22.17 23.26 -12.92
C TYR A 937 22.29 24.76 -13.21
N VAL A 938 22.84 25.09 -14.37
CA VAL A 938 22.84 26.44 -14.94
C VAL A 938 22.46 26.34 -16.42
N SER A 939 21.60 27.24 -16.91
CA SER A 939 21.22 27.26 -18.33
C SER A 939 22.31 27.91 -19.23
N GLU A 940 23.26 28.61 -18.66
CA GLU A 940 24.37 29.31 -19.33
C GLU A 940 25.66 29.04 -18.64
N ASP A 941 26.79 29.07 -19.37
CA ASP A 941 28.15 28.98 -18.80
C ASP A 941 28.30 29.99 -17.67
N SER A 942 28.72 29.53 -16.50
CA SER A 942 28.68 30.32 -15.28
C SER A 942 29.90 30.05 -14.38
N ASP A 943 30.31 31.09 -13.66
CA ASP A 943 31.21 30.94 -12.52
C ASP A 943 30.39 30.57 -11.28
N ILE A 944 30.80 29.53 -10.57
CA ILE A 944 30.16 29.03 -9.36
C ILE A 944 31.04 29.27 -8.16
N LYS A 945 30.46 29.87 -7.14
CA LYS A 945 31.09 30.05 -5.84
C LYS A 945 30.26 29.38 -4.75
N ILE A 946 30.91 28.50 -3.98
CA ILE A 946 30.23 27.77 -2.91
C ILE A 946 30.92 28.09 -1.59
N LYS A 947 30.21 28.75 -0.68
CA LYS A 947 30.69 29.02 0.67
C LYS A 947 29.97 28.05 1.64
N ILE A 948 30.76 27.29 2.40
CA ILE A 948 30.24 26.35 3.37
C ILE A 948 30.54 26.87 4.75
N VAL A 949 29.50 27.05 5.56
CA VAL A 949 29.59 27.55 6.93
C VAL A 949 29.01 26.53 7.90
N ASP A 950 29.45 26.57 9.15
CA ASP A 950 28.88 25.80 10.24
C ASP A 950 27.59 26.44 10.82
N LEU A 951 27.06 25.89 11.90
CA LEU A 951 25.89 26.44 12.58
C LEU A 951 26.07 27.79 13.23
N ALA A 952 27.33 28.17 13.55
CA ALA A 952 27.68 29.49 14.09
C ALA A 952 27.83 30.55 12.99
N GLY A 953 27.91 30.13 11.73
CA GLY A 953 28.14 31.01 10.58
C GLY A 953 29.61 31.14 10.21
N ASP A 954 30.50 30.42 10.88
CA ASP A 954 31.94 30.45 10.58
C ASP A 954 32.24 29.72 9.28
N LEU A 955 33.11 30.33 8.44
CA LEU A 955 33.48 29.79 7.14
C LEU A 955 34.33 28.53 7.31
N VAL A 956 33.82 27.39 6.84
CA VAL A 956 34.49 26.08 6.89
C VAL A 956 35.23 25.79 5.59
N SER A 957 34.65 26.15 4.43
CA SER A 957 35.26 25.92 3.13
C SER A 957 34.73 26.90 2.08
N GLU A 958 35.56 27.24 1.11
CA GLU A 958 35.14 27.99 -0.08
C GLU A 958 35.61 27.22 -1.32
N LEU A 959 34.67 26.90 -2.21
CA LEU A 959 34.92 26.18 -3.45
C LEU A 959 34.54 27.07 -4.64
N ASN A 960 35.38 27.07 -5.67
CA ASN A 960 35.11 27.79 -6.91
C ASN A 960 35.14 26.79 -8.08
N ASN A 961 34.20 26.89 -9.02
CA ASN A 961 34.14 26.04 -10.17
C ASN A 961 33.60 26.82 -11.38
N LYS A 962 33.80 26.29 -12.57
CA LYS A 962 33.15 26.75 -13.80
C LYS A 962 32.10 25.75 -14.21
N ALA A 963 30.87 26.21 -14.32
CA ALA A 963 29.73 25.40 -14.72
C ALA A 963 29.45 25.57 -16.21
N ARG A 964 29.23 24.46 -16.88
CA ARG A 964 28.80 24.44 -18.28
C ARG A 964 27.29 24.64 -18.36
N GLY A 965 26.89 25.60 -19.17
CA GLY A 965 25.46 25.91 -19.43
C GLY A 965 24.71 24.75 -20.07
N GLY A 966 23.44 24.58 -19.65
CA GLY A 966 22.60 23.52 -20.13
C GLY A 966 22.93 22.14 -19.55
N PHE A 967 23.76 22.05 -18.50
CA PHE A 967 24.18 20.81 -17.87
C PHE A 967 24.05 20.87 -16.35
N ASP A 968 23.77 19.72 -15.73
CA ASP A 968 23.98 19.53 -14.30
C ASP A 968 25.50 19.45 -14.05
N ASN A 969 25.97 20.29 -13.15
CA ASN A 969 27.35 20.36 -12.76
C ASN A 969 27.52 19.88 -11.32
N GLU A 970 28.70 19.39 -10.95
CA GLU A 970 29.01 18.95 -9.59
C GLU A 970 30.32 19.54 -9.11
N THR A 971 30.35 19.89 -7.83
CA THR A 971 31.57 20.30 -7.12
C THR A 971 31.73 19.45 -5.88
N ALA A 972 32.81 18.68 -5.80
CA ALA A 972 33.12 17.84 -4.66
C ALA A 972 33.59 18.66 -3.46
N TRP A 973 33.04 18.37 -2.29
CA TRP A 973 33.51 18.86 -1.01
C TRP A 973 34.11 17.72 -0.20
N ASP A 974 35.39 17.78 0.09
CA ASP A 974 36.08 16.81 0.94
C ASP A 974 35.74 17.08 2.41
N VAL A 975 35.09 16.12 3.04
CA VAL A 975 34.74 16.18 4.46
C VAL A 975 35.63 15.33 5.36
N SER A 976 36.75 14.79 4.83
CA SER A 976 37.61 13.86 5.57
C SER A 976 38.16 14.46 6.88
N LYS A 977 38.34 15.77 6.92
CA LYS A 977 38.84 16.52 8.09
C LYS A 977 37.74 17.33 8.80
N ILE A 978 36.50 17.24 8.35
CA ILE A 978 35.36 17.99 8.90
C ILE A 978 34.72 17.21 10.04
N GLN A 979 34.34 17.86 11.13
CA GLN A 979 33.68 17.23 12.27
C GLN A 979 32.24 16.85 11.95
N SER A 980 31.65 15.89 12.69
CA SER A 980 30.23 15.60 12.63
C SER A 980 29.42 16.85 12.98
N GLY A 981 28.45 17.19 12.14
CA GLY A 981 27.64 18.39 12.32
C GLY A 981 26.77 18.71 11.13
N VAL A 982 26.05 19.82 11.24
CA VAL A 982 25.23 20.37 10.17
C VAL A 982 25.91 21.62 9.62
N TYR A 983 26.02 21.67 8.31
CA TYR A 983 26.69 22.75 7.56
C TYR A 983 25.68 23.35 6.57
N PHE A 984 25.89 24.63 6.20
CA PHE A 984 25.12 25.29 5.17
C PHE A 984 26.04 25.67 4.02
N ALA A 985 25.72 25.21 2.82
CA ALA A 985 26.44 25.60 1.62
C ALA A 985 25.62 26.64 0.83
N TYR A 986 26.20 27.83 0.68
CA TYR A 986 25.70 28.92 -0.14
C TYR A 986 26.26 28.74 -1.54
N VAL A 987 25.43 28.23 -2.47
CA VAL A 987 25.79 28.04 -3.88
C VAL A 987 25.37 29.26 -4.67
N GLU A 988 26.32 30.00 -5.18
CA GLU A 988 26.13 31.20 -6.00
C GLU A 988 26.61 30.94 -7.42
N ALA A 989 25.73 31.19 -8.40
CA ALA A 989 26.01 31.08 -9.82
C ALA A 989 25.96 32.46 -10.49
N LYS A 990 26.94 32.77 -11.31
CA LYS A 990 27.01 34.02 -12.10
C LYS A 990 27.35 33.70 -13.54
N SER A 991 26.41 33.93 -14.47
CA SER A 991 26.65 33.68 -15.89
C SER A 991 27.59 34.70 -16.53
N VAL A 992 28.21 34.30 -17.63
CA VAL A 992 29.02 35.20 -18.48
C VAL A 992 28.19 36.37 -19.04
N ASN A 993 26.85 36.19 -19.12
CA ASN A 993 25.92 37.23 -19.62
C ASN A 993 25.33 38.11 -18.49
N GLY A 994 25.81 37.95 -17.24
CA GLY A 994 25.43 38.75 -16.09
C GLY A 994 24.20 38.29 -15.30
N LYS A 995 23.62 37.14 -15.63
CA LYS A 995 22.57 36.52 -14.76
C LYS A 995 23.24 36.04 -13.46
N SER A 996 22.56 36.20 -12.33
CA SER A 996 23.04 35.76 -11.03
C SER A 996 21.93 35.17 -10.24
N ALA A 997 22.18 34.02 -9.57
CA ALA A 997 21.27 33.36 -8.68
C ALA A 997 22.01 32.62 -7.58
N SER A 998 21.33 32.34 -6.47
CA SER A 998 21.93 31.61 -5.37
C SER A 998 20.91 30.74 -4.62
N LYS A 999 21.42 29.69 -4.00
CA LYS A 999 20.65 28.80 -3.09
C LYS A 999 21.51 28.38 -1.90
N VAL A 1000 20.83 28.22 -0.75
CA VAL A 1000 21.42 27.61 0.44
C VAL A 1000 20.92 26.17 0.55
N ILE A 1001 21.84 25.24 0.70
CA ILE A 1001 21.55 23.83 0.97
C ILE A 1001 22.12 23.42 2.32
N LYS A 1002 21.46 22.46 2.97
CA LYS A 1002 21.85 21.91 4.28
C LYS A 1002 22.56 20.59 4.10
N ILE A 1003 23.75 20.45 4.64
CA ILE A 1003 24.60 19.25 4.55
C ILE A 1003 24.80 18.69 5.95
N ALA A 1004 24.47 17.42 6.16
CA ALA A 1004 24.75 16.70 7.39
C ALA A 1004 25.99 15.83 7.22
N VAL A 1005 26.99 16.00 8.08
CA VAL A 1005 28.20 15.16 8.15
C VAL A 1005 28.14 14.32 9.41
N ILE A 1006 28.28 13.00 9.28
CA ILE A 1006 28.21 12.01 10.37
C ILE A 1006 29.45 11.12 10.26
N LYS A 1007 30.29 11.11 11.30
CA LYS A 1007 31.50 10.28 11.40
C LYS A 1007 31.44 9.35 12.59
#